data_167d26e0f1e2c2b9eaa60d13e09f054b
#
_entry.id   167d26e0f1e2c2b9eaa60d13e09f054b
#
_cell.length_a   1.000
_cell.length_b   1.000
_cell.length_c   1.000
_cell.angle_alpha   90.00
_cell.angle_beta   90.00
_cell.angle_gamma   90.00
#
_symmetry.space_group_name_H-M   'P 1'
#
loop_
_entity.id
_entity.type
_entity.pdbx_description
1 polymer ?
#
loop_
_entity_poly.entity_id
_entity_poly.type
_entity_poly.pdbx_seq_one_letter_code
_entity_poly.pdbx_strand_id
1 'polypeptide(L)'
;MVFIWAFLSIFAVYSRFIYPKTIILMKQISYVFAVLTALLFASCSKTDNGKVEFIPFQETADGQWGMISLDGKVLFSEEFKNKPTVVRDGRFFVQTAEGGWEMFDATEKPQKVGADYAHVSGFRNGVALVAEKGKPVSIIDTDGKTKKVLDKIEGKEVDGVRTFEKGYAVFMTVDSLFGVIDQSGYCVIKPEYCVMNNCGDGKFLAVNSKYRSDMKKGKKAKVKFSVLTTSGSTAFEFNADKYEDVRQMFSDGLLPICVKKDGKETWGIINDKGEEVVKPSLKIKNIGNICGDKFTYYNGEGWGLMNIKGETLIRAKYEFLYYDGDNMLVAIVKKDSDTFESKYVNEKDEQIGDETYVSATPFTMFDGEHAIVKPNDKIYSIITLDASVIAGLPDIVNISTYEGEDYIESDFVDLKKLVEDCKITKDGMFGFSFNLKVADAIKAQVKAGNAPSNESHKAGDPYWYDYTDEIWMVQKPASTSSIFEMHYSGKLTKETFRTKRIIDYTIGDWYWYHDKKIPTGYVYNSVSLNYFQLQFSNDGRMHGKLRDVLNTFVGKFKSMGKIVKQNNGAAVISTNDGKTAFMYMEKKKVVIMYGNLGDASKLVIDKYKDVVEDGENTCISYGYLNSLFPDRNNNGGGNYDTEEVDTVAVDTVAAY
;
A
#
# COMPACT_ATOMS: atom_id res chain seq x y z
N MET A 1 6.04 2.94 -4.35
CA MET A 1 4.76 3.06 -5.09
C MET A 1 4.71 4.21 -6.08
N VAL A 2 5.31 5.36 -5.85
CA VAL A 2 5.49 6.37 -6.91
C VAL A 2 6.22 5.81 -8.13
N PHE A 3 7.09 4.82 -7.95
CA PHE A 3 7.77 4.08 -9.00
C PHE A 3 6.89 3.11 -9.79
N ILE A 4 5.98 2.42 -9.13
CA ILE A 4 4.98 1.57 -9.81
C ILE A 4 4.09 2.47 -10.67
N TRP A 5 3.78 3.69 -10.23
CA TRP A 5 2.96 4.63 -10.99
C TRP A 5 3.73 5.34 -12.12
N ALA A 6 4.98 5.71 -11.95
CA ALA A 6 5.79 6.23 -13.06
C ALA A 6 6.01 5.13 -14.12
N PHE A 7 6.21 3.89 -13.71
CA PHE A 7 6.31 2.74 -14.59
C PHE A 7 4.95 2.37 -15.20
N LEU A 8 3.87 2.38 -14.43
CA LEU A 8 2.50 2.17 -14.93
C LEU A 8 2.05 3.33 -15.82
N SER A 9 2.53 4.55 -15.63
CA SER A 9 2.23 5.68 -16.52
C SER A 9 2.93 5.56 -17.86
N ILE A 10 4.16 5.07 -17.89
CA ILE A 10 4.84 4.70 -19.15
C ILE A 10 4.11 3.52 -19.81
N PHE A 11 3.61 2.57 -19.03
CA PHE A 11 2.84 1.44 -19.51
C PHE A 11 1.42 1.84 -19.99
N ALA A 12 0.75 2.76 -19.31
CA ALA A 12 -0.57 3.25 -19.72
C ALA A 12 -0.54 4.03 -21.04
N VAL A 13 0.58 4.68 -21.36
CA VAL A 13 0.78 5.31 -22.67
C VAL A 13 0.99 4.24 -23.76
N TYR A 14 1.64 3.13 -23.45
CA TYR A 14 1.85 2.03 -24.39
C TYR A 14 0.66 1.08 -24.54
N SER A 15 -0.14 0.84 -23.48
CA SER A 15 -1.27 -0.11 -23.50
C SER A 15 -2.50 0.36 -24.29
N ARG A 16 -2.59 1.63 -24.64
CA ARG A 16 -3.70 2.16 -25.47
C ARG A 16 -3.67 1.72 -26.94
N PHE A 17 -2.64 1.01 -27.38
CA PHE A 17 -2.48 0.62 -28.79
C PHE A 17 -2.41 -0.88 -29.09
N ILE A 18 -2.68 -1.80 -28.17
CA ILE A 18 -2.41 -3.22 -28.38
C ILE A 18 -3.66 -4.12 -28.19
N TYR A 19 -3.90 -4.96 -29.21
CA TYR A 19 -4.96 -5.97 -29.38
C TYR A 19 -4.85 -7.21 -28.47
N PRO A 20 -5.86 -8.11 -28.37
CA PRO A 20 -6.04 -9.10 -27.29
C PRO A 20 -5.07 -10.28 -27.22
N LYS A 21 -3.98 -10.31 -27.97
CA LYS A 21 -2.88 -11.29 -27.79
C LYS A 21 -1.93 -10.97 -26.63
N THR A 22 -2.14 -9.86 -25.95
CA THR A 22 -1.24 -9.25 -24.97
C THR A 22 -1.34 -9.86 -23.55
N ILE A 23 -2.37 -10.67 -23.26
CA ILE A 23 -2.57 -11.23 -21.92
C ILE A 23 -1.47 -12.26 -21.55
N ILE A 24 -0.95 -13.00 -22.50
CA ILE A 24 0.16 -13.96 -22.26
C ILE A 24 1.48 -13.22 -22.09
N LEU A 25 1.71 -12.17 -22.88
CA LEU A 25 2.88 -11.30 -22.77
C LEU A 25 2.89 -10.53 -21.44
N MET A 26 1.72 -10.09 -20.95
CA MET A 26 1.58 -9.43 -19.65
C MET A 26 1.96 -10.36 -18.47
N LYS A 27 1.71 -11.67 -18.56
CA LYS A 27 2.13 -12.61 -17.51
C LYS A 27 3.66 -12.76 -17.46
N GLN A 28 4.34 -12.85 -18.57
CA GLN A 28 5.81 -12.95 -18.63
C GLN A 28 6.48 -11.63 -18.23
N ILE A 29 5.96 -10.51 -18.66
CA ILE A 29 6.42 -9.18 -18.26
C ILE A 29 6.17 -8.96 -16.75
N SER A 30 5.06 -9.43 -16.18
CA SER A 30 4.81 -9.36 -14.74
C SER A 30 5.85 -10.12 -13.91
N TYR A 31 6.37 -11.25 -14.39
CA TYR A 31 7.42 -11.99 -13.68
C TYR A 31 8.76 -11.25 -13.69
N VAL A 32 9.16 -10.73 -14.84
CA VAL A 32 10.38 -9.89 -14.94
C VAL A 32 10.21 -8.63 -14.08
N PHE A 33 8.99 -8.07 -14.01
CA PHE A 33 8.70 -6.89 -13.19
C PHE A 33 8.58 -7.17 -11.70
N ALA A 34 8.08 -8.34 -11.26
CA ALA A 34 8.07 -8.70 -9.84
C ALA A 34 9.49 -8.88 -9.30
N VAL A 35 10.37 -9.48 -10.07
CA VAL A 35 11.81 -9.56 -9.75
C VAL A 35 12.44 -8.16 -9.79
N LEU A 36 12.11 -7.32 -10.77
CA LEU A 36 12.61 -5.94 -10.89
C LEU A 36 12.12 -5.02 -9.76
N THR A 37 10.91 -5.19 -9.24
CA THR A 37 10.44 -4.42 -8.08
C THR A 37 11.15 -4.82 -6.80
N ALA A 38 11.43 -6.10 -6.60
CA ALA A 38 12.28 -6.55 -5.48
C ALA A 38 13.72 -6.01 -5.60
N LEU A 39 14.26 -5.91 -6.82
CA LEU A 39 15.60 -5.39 -7.11
C LEU A 39 15.76 -3.88 -6.85
N LEU A 40 14.70 -3.09 -6.92
CA LEU A 40 14.76 -1.65 -6.67
C LEU A 40 14.96 -1.29 -5.18
N PHE A 41 14.81 -2.25 -4.27
CA PHE A 41 14.98 -2.05 -2.84
C PHE A 41 16.27 -2.66 -2.27
N ALA A 42 17.04 -3.42 -3.05
CA ALA A 42 18.34 -3.89 -2.62
C ALA A 42 19.34 -2.72 -2.64
N SER A 43 19.67 -2.20 -1.47
CA SER A 43 20.76 -1.26 -1.28
C SER A 43 22.09 -2.02 -1.42
N CYS A 44 23.08 -1.44 -2.09
CA CYS A 44 24.44 -2.00 -2.20
C CYS A 44 25.20 -2.13 -0.88
N SER A 45 24.63 -1.74 0.25
CA SER A 45 25.28 -1.91 1.52
C SER A 45 25.15 -3.36 2.00
N LYS A 46 26.25 -4.03 2.21
CA LYS A 46 26.35 -5.35 2.85
C LYS A 46 25.43 -5.38 4.09
N THR A 47 24.35 -6.12 3.94
CA THR A 47 23.39 -6.69 4.88
C THR A 47 23.41 -6.20 6.35
N ASP A 48 22.93 -4.98 6.60
CA ASP A 48 22.55 -4.57 7.97
C ASP A 48 21.18 -5.16 8.41
N ASN A 49 20.54 -5.97 7.57
CA ASN A 49 19.22 -6.56 7.82
C ASN A 49 19.28 -8.03 8.27
N GLY A 50 20.46 -8.56 8.57
CA GLY A 50 20.67 -9.98 8.86
C GLY A 50 20.79 -10.83 7.58
N LYS A 51 21.38 -12.02 7.69
CA LYS A 51 21.59 -12.95 6.59
C LYS A 51 20.33 -13.78 6.35
N VAL A 52 19.97 -14.02 5.06
CA VAL A 52 19.02 -15.08 4.68
C VAL A 52 19.73 -16.41 4.82
N GLU A 53 19.21 -17.30 5.67
CA GLU A 53 19.81 -18.61 5.95
C GLU A 53 19.23 -19.69 5.02
N PHE A 54 17.91 -19.70 4.86
CA PHE A 54 17.19 -20.61 3.99
C PHE A 54 16.06 -19.88 3.26
N ILE A 55 15.75 -20.38 2.07
CA ILE A 55 14.66 -19.90 1.22
C ILE A 55 13.65 -21.01 0.96
N PRO A 56 12.35 -20.69 0.92
CA PRO A 56 11.31 -21.66 0.60
C PRO A 56 11.41 -22.13 -0.85
N PHE A 57 11.25 -23.45 -1.09
CA PHE A 57 11.21 -24.04 -2.41
C PHE A 57 10.16 -25.16 -2.53
N GLN A 58 9.79 -25.50 -3.76
CA GLN A 58 8.96 -26.65 -4.09
C GLN A 58 9.61 -27.47 -5.21
N GLU A 59 9.56 -28.79 -5.08
CA GLU A 59 10.04 -29.71 -6.12
C GLU A 59 8.98 -29.98 -7.20
N THR A 60 7.71 -29.77 -6.88
CA THR A 60 6.59 -29.90 -7.82
C THR A 60 5.64 -28.70 -7.68
N ALA A 61 4.95 -28.32 -8.76
CA ALA A 61 4.12 -27.12 -8.79
C ALA A 61 2.99 -27.10 -7.74
N ASP A 62 2.46 -28.29 -7.40
CA ASP A 62 1.39 -28.46 -6.41
C ASP A 62 1.90 -29.12 -5.10
N GLY A 63 3.23 -29.23 -4.95
CA GLY A 63 3.88 -29.84 -3.79
C GLY A 63 3.82 -28.96 -2.54
N GLN A 64 4.22 -29.55 -1.43
CA GLN A 64 4.43 -28.77 -0.20
C GLN A 64 5.75 -28.01 -0.27
N TRP A 65 5.88 -26.98 0.57
CA TRP A 65 7.06 -26.16 0.64
C TRP A 65 8.10 -26.78 1.56
N GLY A 66 9.34 -26.82 1.07
CA GLY A 66 10.54 -27.11 1.83
C GLY A 66 11.40 -25.87 2.03
N MET A 67 12.57 -26.06 2.62
CA MET A 67 13.56 -25.01 2.88
C MET A 67 14.93 -25.46 2.38
N ILE A 68 15.60 -24.61 1.61
CA ILE A 68 16.94 -24.83 1.07
C ILE A 68 17.83 -23.61 1.36
N SER A 69 19.08 -23.85 1.75
CA SER A 69 20.08 -22.78 1.88
C SER A 69 20.68 -22.40 0.54
N LEU A 70 21.35 -21.27 0.48
CA LEU A 70 21.96 -20.76 -0.76
C LEU A 70 23.16 -21.61 -1.20
N ASP A 71 23.78 -22.38 -0.32
CA ASP A 71 24.82 -23.37 -0.64
C ASP A 71 24.25 -24.74 -1.05
N GLY A 72 22.94 -24.85 -1.22
CA GLY A 72 22.23 -26.02 -1.72
C GLY A 72 21.86 -27.07 -0.69
N LYS A 73 22.05 -26.81 0.61
CA LYS A 73 21.67 -27.75 1.66
C LYS A 73 20.16 -27.68 1.88
N VAL A 74 19.44 -28.78 1.64
CA VAL A 74 18.04 -28.93 2.01
C VAL A 74 17.94 -29.11 3.52
N LEU A 75 17.18 -28.24 4.18
CA LEU A 75 16.87 -28.34 5.60
C LEU A 75 15.75 -29.35 5.84
N PHE A 76 14.69 -29.23 5.08
CA PHE A 76 13.57 -30.17 4.95
C PHE A 76 12.89 -29.96 3.60
N SER A 77 12.21 -30.99 3.09
CA SER A 77 11.39 -30.92 1.89
C SER A 77 9.93 -31.21 2.23
N GLU A 78 9.01 -30.59 1.49
CA GLU A 78 7.56 -30.89 1.51
C GLU A 78 6.90 -30.89 2.90
N GLU A 79 7.22 -29.92 3.79
CA GLU A 79 6.67 -29.86 5.14
C GLU A 79 5.40 -28.99 5.22
N PHE A 80 5.36 -27.85 4.49
CA PHE A 80 4.29 -26.87 4.62
C PHE A 80 3.43 -26.74 3.37
N LYS A 81 2.11 -26.81 3.56
CA LYS A 81 1.14 -26.59 2.47
C LYS A 81 1.15 -25.12 2.00
N ASN A 82 1.19 -24.19 2.94
CA ASN A 82 1.21 -22.76 2.65
C ASN A 82 2.65 -22.26 2.57
N LYS A 83 2.87 -21.24 1.73
CA LYS A 83 4.18 -20.66 1.46
C LYS A 83 4.78 -20.02 2.72
N PRO A 84 5.97 -20.46 3.17
CA PRO A 84 6.69 -19.82 4.26
C PRO A 84 7.35 -18.50 3.84
N THR A 85 7.76 -17.69 4.83
CA THR A 85 8.75 -16.64 4.62
C THR A 85 10.15 -17.24 4.54
N VAL A 86 11.13 -16.47 4.05
CA VAL A 86 12.54 -16.86 4.17
C VAL A 86 12.94 -17.01 5.64
N VAL A 87 13.97 -17.80 5.90
CA VAL A 87 14.57 -17.94 7.23
C VAL A 87 15.59 -16.83 7.46
N ARG A 88 15.40 -16.12 8.58
CA ARG A 88 16.39 -15.20 9.15
C ARG A 88 16.45 -15.39 10.66
N ASP A 89 17.63 -15.25 11.22
CA ASP A 89 17.85 -15.41 12.68
C ASP A 89 17.27 -16.74 13.21
N GLY A 90 17.33 -17.82 12.39
CA GLY A 90 16.83 -19.15 12.71
C GLY A 90 15.29 -19.26 12.80
N ARG A 91 14.54 -18.31 12.26
CA ARG A 91 13.08 -18.26 12.34
C ARG A 91 12.43 -17.95 10.98
N PHE A 92 11.20 -18.44 10.81
CA PHE A 92 10.34 -18.12 9.69
C PHE A 92 8.87 -18.18 10.09
N PHE A 93 8.01 -17.64 9.24
CA PHE A 93 6.56 -17.64 9.44
C PHE A 93 5.87 -18.42 8.33
N VAL A 94 4.76 -19.08 8.68
CA VAL A 94 3.89 -19.79 7.75
C VAL A 94 2.47 -19.29 7.90
N GLN A 95 1.82 -18.98 6.80
CA GLN A 95 0.43 -18.53 6.82
C GLN A 95 -0.50 -19.70 7.17
N THR A 96 -1.46 -19.48 8.07
CA THR A 96 -2.50 -20.46 8.40
C THR A 96 -3.63 -20.43 7.37
N ALA A 97 -4.49 -21.47 7.39
CA ALA A 97 -5.67 -21.52 6.52
C ALA A 97 -6.69 -20.39 6.82
N GLU A 98 -6.68 -19.85 8.03
CA GLU A 98 -7.53 -18.74 8.48
C GLU A 98 -6.94 -17.36 8.18
N GLY A 99 -5.80 -17.29 7.51
CA GLY A 99 -5.14 -16.04 7.11
C GLY A 99 -4.23 -15.42 8.17
N GLY A 100 -4.04 -16.06 9.32
CA GLY A 100 -3.06 -15.68 10.33
C GLY A 100 -1.67 -16.27 10.03
N TRP A 101 -0.73 -16.07 10.97
CA TRP A 101 0.65 -16.53 10.86
C TRP A 101 1.10 -17.30 12.08
N GLU A 102 1.86 -18.36 11.87
CA GLU A 102 2.56 -19.12 12.89
C GLU A 102 4.06 -19.03 12.67
N MET A 103 4.82 -18.88 13.74
CA MET A 103 6.27 -18.83 13.72
C MET A 103 6.87 -20.21 14.00
N PHE A 104 7.92 -20.57 13.28
CA PHE A 104 8.64 -21.84 13.43
C PHE A 104 10.14 -21.62 13.60
N ASP A 105 10.81 -22.57 14.24
CA ASP A 105 12.26 -22.67 14.23
C ASP A 105 12.75 -23.31 12.92
N ALA A 106 13.96 -22.93 12.49
CA ALA A 106 14.57 -23.46 11.28
C ALA A 106 15.40 -24.70 11.58
N THR A 107 14.73 -25.80 11.89
CA THR A 107 15.33 -27.12 12.14
C THR A 107 14.84 -28.16 11.14
N GLU A 108 15.45 -29.35 11.09
CA GLU A 108 15.01 -30.44 10.22
C GLU A 108 13.56 -30.91 10.53
N LYS A 109 13.08 -30.63 11.71
CA LYS A 109 11.69 -30.87 12.16
C LYS A 109 11.16 -29.62 12.82
N PRO A 110 10.67 -28.66 12.03
CA PRO A 110 10.27 -27.35 12.53
C PRO A 110 9.26 -27.44 13.67
N GLN A 111 9.53 -26.73 14.74
CA GLN A 111 8.61 -26.62 15.88
C GLN A 111 8.03 -25.20 15.93
N LYS A 112 6.73 -25.12 16.21
CA LYS A 112 6.06 -23.85 16.43
C LYS A 112 6.64 -23.13 17.64
N VAL A 113 6.91 -21.85 17.50
CA VAL A 113 7.47 -20.96 18.52
C VAL A 113 6.55 -19.74 18.71
N GLY A 114 6.35 -19.32 19.96
CA GLY A 114 5.58 -18.11 20.26
C GLY A 114 4.07 -18.26 20.09
N ALA A 115 3.41 -17.16 19.79
CA ALA A 115 1.96 -17.05 19.65
C ALA A 115 1.52 -17.17 18.17
N ASP A 116 0.21 -17.08 17.95
CA ASP A 116 -0.38 -16.86 16.63
C ASP A 116 -0.49 -15.36 16.36
N TYR A 117 -0.16 -14.95 15.15
CA TYR A 117 -0.14 -13.55 14.77
C TYR A 117 -1.14 -13.28 13.64
N ALA A 118 -1.71 -12.08 13.64
CA ALA A 118 -2.50 -11.56 12.53
C ALA A 118 -1.59 -11.03 11.41
N HIS A 119 -0.52 -10.33 11.80
CA HIS A 119 0.46 -9.73 10.91
C HIS A 119 1.88 -10.01 11.37
N VAL A 120 2.79 -10.18 10.42
CA VAL A 120 4.20 -10.44 10.69
C VAL A 120 5.11 -9.78 9.68
N SER A 121 6.20 -9.15 10.13
CA SER A 121 7.37 -8.85 9.30
C SER A 121 8.35 -10.01 9.36
N GLY A 122 9.30 -10.05 8.43
CA GLY A 122 10.47 -10.91 8.59
C GLY A 122 11.36 -10.46 9.75
N PHE A 123 12.16 -11.40 10.27
CA PHE A 123 13.18 -11.08 11.27
C PHE A 123 14.27 -10.18 10.69
N ARG A 124 14.78 -9.28 11.52
CA ARG A 124 15.89 -8.37 11.21
C ARG A 124 16.76 -8.19 12.45
N ASN A 125 17.96 -8.82 12.45
CA ASN A 125 18.91 -8.74 13.55
C ASN A 125 18.28 -9.15 14.91
N GLY A 126 17.61 -10.30 14.94
CA GLY A 126 17.05 -10.91 16.14
C GLY A 126 15.71 -10.33 16.61
N VAL A 127 15.06 -9.47 15.81
CA VAL A 127 13.72 -8.95 16.13
C VAL A 127 12.78 -9.00 14.91
N ALA A 128 11.48 -9.12 15.17
CA ALA A 128 10.43 -8.97 14.18
C ALA A 128 9.32 -8.07 14.71
N LEU A 129 8.60 -7.41 13.80
CA LEU A 129 7.37 -6.71 14.11
C LEU A 129 6.21 -7.69 13.87
N VAL A 130 5.33 -7.78 14.84
CA VAL A 130 4.13 -8.63 14.76
C VAL A 130 2.93 -7.91 15.36
N ALA A 131 1.73 -8.31 14.94
CA ALA A 131 0.51 -7.99 15.65
C ALA A 131 -0.25 -9.30 15.92
N GLU A 132 -0.56 -9.58 17.17
CA GLU A 132 -1.51 -10.62 17.54
C GLU A 132 -2.93 -10.11 17.30
N LYS A 133 -3.86 -11.03 17.08
CA LYS A 133 -5.26 -10.66 16.87
C LYS A 133 -5.81 -9.85 18.05
N GLY A 134 -6.36 -8.68 17.73
CA GLY A 134 -6.92 -7.76 18.72
C GLY A 134 -5.88 -7.02 19.56
N LYS A 135 -4.60 -6.97 19.13
CA LYS A 135 -3.52 -6.30 19.86
C LYS A 135 -2.75 -5.32 18.98
N PRO A 136 -2.11 -4.30 19.60
CA PRO A 136 -1.21 -3.40 18.88
C PRO A 136 0.04 -4.12 18.39
N VAL A 137 0.73 -3.46 17.45
CA VAL A 137 2.05 -3.90 16.96
C VAL A 137 3.00 -4.09 18.14
N SER A 138 3.76 -5.14 18.07
CA SER A 138 4.77 -5.49 19.07
C SER A 138 6.08 -5.87 18.41
N ILE A 139 7.18 -5.59 19.06
CA ILE A 139 8.50 -6.11 18.73
C ILE A 139 8.69 -7.42 19.51
N ILE A 140 8.99 -8.50 18.82
CA ILE A 140 9.32 -9.79 19.44
C ILE A 140 10.78 -10.17 19.19
N ASP A 141 11.32 -11.04 20.04
CA ASP A 141 12.60 -11.70 19.82
C ASP A 141 12.42 -13.06 19.13
N THR A 142 13.53 -13.76 18.88
CA THR A 142 13.53 -15.07 18.23
C THR A 142 12.87 -16.19 19.05
N ASP A 143 12.64 -15.99 20.34
CA ASP A 143 11.86 -16.91 21.19
C ASP A 143 10.35 -16.60 21.14
N GLY A 144 9.93 -15.59 20.38
CA GLY A 144 8.54 -15.11 20.32
C GLY A 144 8.13 -14.30 21.55
N LYS A 145 9.09 -13.87 22.39
CA LYS A 145 8.80 -13.06 23.57
C LYS A 145 8.69 -11.59 23.15
N THR A 146 7.62 -10.94 23.60
CA THR A 146 7.44 -9.50 23.39
C THR A 146 8.52 -8.70 24.11
N LYS A 147 9.33 -8.00 23.34
CA LYS A 147 10.31 -7.04 23.85
C LYS A 147 9.68 -5.68 24.13
N LYS A 148 8.79 -5.25 23.26
CA LYS A 148 8.11 -3.95 23.35
C LYS A 148 6.74 -4.01 22.68
N VAL A 149 5.73 -3.49 23.36
CA VAL A 149 4.42 -3.19 22.76
C VAL A 149 4.43 -1.75 22.29
N LEU A 150 3.99 -1.51 21.05
CA LEU A 150 3.99 -0.22 20.37
C LEU A 150 2.57 0.36 20.32
N ASP A 151 1.85 0.37 21.44
CA ASP A 151 0.49 0.95 21.53
C ASP A 151 0.51 2.47 21.43
N LYS A 152 1.47 3.10 22.12
CA LYS A 152 1.67 4.56 22.12
C LYS A 152 3.14 4.91 22.09
N ILE A 153 3.48 5.87 21.23
CA ILE A 153 4.81 6.46 21.13
C ILE A 153 4.66 7.99 21.26
N GLU A 154 5.43 8.61 22.17
CA GLU A 154 5.34 10.04 22.48
C GLU A 154 3.88 10.48 22.79
N GLY A 155 3.13 9.61 23.48
CA GLY A 155 1.75 9.86 23.89
C GLY A 155 0.70 9.70 22.77
N LYS A 156 1.11 9.36 21.55
CA LYS A 156 0.22 9.15 20.38
C LYS A 156 0.04 7.66 20.11
N GLU A 157 -1.19 7.25 19.82
CA GLU A 157 -1.54 5.88 19.43
C GLU A 157 -0.89 5.53 18.10
N VAL A 158 -0.31 4.33 18.02
CA VAL A 158 0.37 3.81 16.81
C VAL A 158 -0.63 3.04 15.96
N ASP A 159 -0.78 3.48 14.72
CA ASP A 159 -1.58 2.80 13.71
C ASP A 159 -0.85 1.59 13.13
N GLY A 160 0.43 1.77 12.80
CA GLY A 160 1.28 0.69 12.30
C GLY A 160 2.73 1.11 12.13
N VAL A 161 3.56 0.12 11.79
CA VAL A 161 5.01 0.26 11.71
C VAL A 161 5.52 -0.45 10.46
N ARG A 162 6.36 0.20 9.68
CA ARG A 162 7.07 -0.43 8.57
C ARG A 162 8.13 -1.39 9.08
N THR A 163 8.43 -2.40 8.29
CA THR A 163 9.55 -3.32 8.55
C THR A 163 10.85 -2.54 8.86
N PHE A 164 11.66 -3.10 9.76
CA PHE A 164 12.97 -2.54 10.06
C PHE A 164 13.89 -2.60 8.84
N GLU A 165 14.51 -1.47 8.54
CA GLU A 165 15.56 -1.35 7.54
C GLU A 165 16.78 -0.72 8.20
N LYS A 166 17.92 -1.40 8.18
CA LYS A 166 19.17 -0.94 8.80
C LYS A 166 18.99 -0.46 10.26
N GLY A 167 18.19 -1.20 11.03
CA GLY A 167 17.96 -0.94 12.44
C GLY A 167 16.89 0.08 12.79
N TYR A 168 16.21 0.66 11.80
CA TYR A 168 15.16 1.69 12.00
C TYR A 168 13.87 1.34 11.30
N ALA A 169 12.75 1.76 11.89
CA ALA A 169 11.42 1.58 11.32
C ALA A 169 10.62 2.89 11.37
N VAL A 170 9.96 3.21 10.28
CA VAL A 170 9.00 4.32 10.23
C VAL A 170 7.67 3.84 10.78
N PHE A 171 7.14 4.52 11.78
CA PHE A 171 5.79 4.27 12.29
C PHE A 171 4.84 5.40 11.93
N MET A 172 3.57 5.07 11.84
CA MET A 172 2.48 6.02 11.66
C MET A 172 1.57 6.01 12.89
N THR A 173 1.17 7.19 13.30
CA THR A 173 0.17 7.36 14.37
C THR A 173 -1.23 7.42 13.79
N VAL A 174 -2.22 7.16 14.62
CA VAL A 174 -3.65 7.19 14.29
C VAL A 174 -4.11 8.55 13.72
N ASP A 175 -3.47 9.67 14.08
CA ASP A 175 -3.70 10.99 13.49
C ASP A 175 -2.85 11.25 12.23
N SER A 176 -2.30 10.18 11.64
CA SER A 176 -1.51 10.19 10.40
C SER A 176 -0.28 11.08 10.48
N LEU A 177 0.44 10.99 11.60
CA LEU A 177 1.77 11.55 11.76
C LEU A 177 2.79 10.42 11.77
N PHE A 178 3.94 10.70 11.17
CA PHE A 178 5.03 9.75 11.06
C PHE A 178 6.17 10.12 11.97
N GLY A 179 6.79 9.10 12.54
CA GLY A 179 8.03 9.15 13.29
C GLY A 179 8.90 7.94 12.99
N VAL A 180 9.99 7.79 13.70
CA VAL A 180 10.94 6.69 13.54
C VAL A 180 11.29 6.09 14.89
N ILE A 181 11.34 4.76 14.92
CA ILE A 181 11.84 3.98 16.07
C ILE A 181 13.08 3.18 15.68
N ASP A 182 13.89 2.84 16.67
CA ASP A 182 14.93 1.82 16.55
C ASP A 182 14.39 0.41 16.90
N GLN A 183 15.22 -0.61 16.79
CA GLN A 183 14.87 -2.02 17.07
C GLN A 183 14.55 -2.31 18.56
N SER A 184 14.83 -1.38 19.47
CA SER A 184 14.38 -1.45 20.85
C SER A 184 12.99 -0.87 21.08
N GLY A 185 12.42 -0.23 20.04
CA GLY A 185 11.18 0.53 20.12
C GLY A 185 11.33 1.92 20.75
N TYR A 186 12.58 2.43 20.82
CA TYR A 186 12.83 3.80 21.25
C TYR A 186 12.55 4.78 20.10
N CYS A 187 11.84 5.87 20.40
CA CYS A 187 11.50 6.89 19.43
C CYS A 187 12.72 7.78 19.14
N VAL A 188 13.30 7.64 17.96
CA VAL A 188 14.47 8.44 17.52
C VAL A 188 14.04 9.71 16.77
N ILE A 189 12.89 9.67 16.08
CA ILE A 189 12.27 10.85 15.47
C ILE A 189 10.81 10.90 15.89
N LYS A 190 10.41 12.02 16.52
CA LYS A 190 9.04 12.21 17.01
C LYS A 190 8.01 12.27 15.89
N PRO A 191 6.76 11.82 16.12
CA PRO A 191 5.70 11.83 15.13
C PRO A 191 5.13 13.24 14.91
N GLU A 192 5.90 14.08 14.22
CA GLU A 192 5.55 15.46 13.88
C GLU A 192 5.43 15.68 12.36
N TYR A 193 5.65 14.65 11.56
CA TYR A 193 5.74 14.73 10.12
C TYR A 193 4.50 14.13 9.45
N CYS A 194 4.04 14.76 8.35
CA CYS A 194 2.95 14.23 7.53
C CYS A 194 3.45 13.40 6.33
N VAL A 195 4.75 13.37 6.11
CA VAL A 195 5.46 12.47 5.19
C VAL A 195 6.74 12.04 5.87
N MET A 196 7.07 10.76 5.80
CA MET A 196 8.32 10.20 6.29
C MET A 196 8.67 8.97 5.46
N ASN A 197 9.89 8.94 4.91
CA ASN A 197 10.42 7.78 4.23
C ASN A 197 11.82 7.49 4.76
N ASN A 198 12.09 6.22 5.07
CA ASN A 198 13.46 5.77 5.29
C ASN A 198 14.16 5.76 3.93
N CYS A 199 15.23 6.52 3.81
CA CYS A 199 15.98 6.67 2.57
C CYS A 199 17.29 5.86 2.59
N GLY A 200 17.49 5.02 3.59
CA GLY A 200 18.78 4.36 3.81
C GLY A 200 19.83 5.28 4.45
N ASP A 201 21.00 4.71 4.77
CA ASP A 201 22.17 5.40 5.35
C ASP A 201 21.84 6.27 6.57
N GLY A 202 20.84 5.87 7.36
CA GLY A 202 20.37 6.63 8.51
C GLY A 202 19.80 8.00 8.16
N LYS A 203 19.27 8.14 6.96
CA LYS A 203 18.60 9.37 6.48
C LYS A 203 17.12 9.14 6.27
N PHE A 204 16.33 10.16 6.57
CA PHE A 204 14.87 10.14 6.42
C PHE A 204 14.42 11.38 5.67
N LEU A 205 13.70 11.20 4.57
CA LEU A 205 13.07 12.29 3.84
C LEU A 205 11.70 12.57 4.46
N ALA A 206 11.48 13.77 4.95
CA ALA A 206 10.31 14.11 5.72
C ALA A 206 9.68 15.45 5.32
N VAL A 207 8.38 15.58 5.53
CA VAL A 207 7.65 16.85 5.48
C VAL A 207 6.95 17.08 6.81
N ASN A 208 7.29 18.18 7.48
CA ASN A 208 6.68 18.53 8.76
C ASN A 208 5.17 18.78 8.61
N SER A 209 4.39 18.36 9.57
CA SER A 209 2.90 18.42 9.54
C SER A 209 2.34 19.84 9.44
N LYS A 210 3.12 20.88 9.81
CA LYS A 210 2.74 22.29 9.60
C LYS A 210 2.48 22.62 8.14
N TYR A 211 3.09 21.89 7.20
CA TYR A 211 2.90 22.07 5.76
C TYR A 211 1.74 21.24 5.18
N ARG A 212 1.04 20.41 5.99
CA ARG A 212 -0.05 19.53 5.52
C ARG A 212 -1.12 20.28 4.72
N SER A 213 -1.53 21.47 5.21
CA SER A 213 -2.53 22.30 4.53
C SER A 213 -2.04 22.85 3.19
N ASP A 214 -0.77 23.26 3.10
CA ASP A 214 -0.20 23.78 1.85
C ASP A 214 0.04 22.65 0.84
N MET A 215 0.40 21.45 1.29
CA MET A 215 0.46 20.25 0.44
C MET A 215 -0.90 19.92 -0.16
N LYS A 216 -1.96 19.87 0.67
CA LYS A 216 -3.34 19.61 0.22
C LYS A 216 -3.83 20.65 -0.81
N LYS A 217 -3.34 21.87 -0.74
CA LYS A 217 -3.67 22.96 -1.67
C LYS A 217 -2.74 23.05 -2.88
N GLY A 218 -1.80 22.09 -3.03
CA GLY A 218 -0.84 22.08 -4.13
C GLY A 218 0.18 23.22 -4.11
N LYS A 219 0.41 23.89 -2.96
CA LYS A 219 1.31 25.03 -2.82
C LYS A 219 2.76 24.58 -2.61
N LYS A 220 3.34 23.88 -3.60
CA LYS A 220 4.69 23.28 -3.53
C LYS A 220 5.78 24.25 -3.04
N ALA A 221 5.78 25.49 -3.52
CA ALA A 221 6.78 26.49 -3.14
C ALA A 221 6.79 26.89 -1.65
N LYS A 222 5.72 26.55 -0.91
CA LYS A 222 5.64 26.80 0.54
C LYS A 222 6.00 25.57 1.37
N VAL A 223 6.11 24.42 0.74
CA VAL A 223 6.39 23.13 1.40
C VAL A 223 7.87 22.89 1.37
N LYS A 224 8.44 22.52 2.52
CA LYS A 224 9.84 22.09 2.61
C LYS A 224 9.93 20.60 2.87
N PHE A 225 10.80 19.96 2.14
CA PHE A 225 11.34 18.66 2.47
C PHE A 225 12.57 18.82 3.36
N SER A 226 12.65 18.03 4.41
CA SER A 226 13.80 17.97 5.29
C SER A 226 14.42 16.58 5.19
N VAL A 227 15.72 16.51 5.03
CA VAL A 227 16.47 15.26 5.20
C VAL A 227 16.97 15.22 6.63
N LEU A 228 16.47 14.24 7.38
CA LEU A 228 16.74 14.05 8.80
C LEU A 228 17.77 12.94 9.00
N THR A 229 18.55 13.04 10.06
CA THR A 229 19.45 11.98 10.53
C THR A 229 18.77 11.10 11.57
N THR A 230 19.41 10.01 11.97
CA THR A 230 18.95 9.12 13.07
C THR A 230 18.81 9.82 14.42
N SER A 231 19.45 10.99 14.63
CA SER A 231 19.23 11.81 15.83
C SER A 231 18.03 12.75 15.73
N GLY A 232 17.29 12.73 14.61
CA GLY A 232 16.21 13.67 14.34
C GLY A 232 16.68 15.07 13.93
N SER A 233 18.00 15.31 13.81
CA SER A 233 18.53 16.58 13.34
C SER A 233 18.40 16.70 11.82
N THR A 234 18.16 17.93 11.33
CA THR A 234 18.08 18.20 9.90
C THR A 234 19.47 18.27 9.30
N ALA A 235 19.79 17.41 8.34
CA ALA A 235 21.03 17.48 7.56
C ALA A 235 20.96 18.62 6.54
N PHE A 236 19.88 18.69 5.76
CA PHE A 236 19.57 19.80 4.85
C PHE A 236 18.07 19.85 4.53
N GLU A 237 17.65 20.97 3.94
CA GLU A 237 16.27 21.19 3.48
C GLU A 237 16.24 21.72 2.06
N PHE A 238 15.14 21.46 1.36
CA PHE A 238 14.84 22.06 0.06
C PHE A 238 13.34 22.28 -0.11
N ASN A 239 12.98 23.26 -0.94
CA ASN A 239 11.57 23.49 -1.27
C ASN A 239 11.05 22.36 -2.17
N ALA A 240 9.79 21.98 -2.01
CA ALA A 240 9.17 20.89 -2.76
C ALA A 240 9.06 21.16 -4.28
N ASP A 241 9.21 22.42 -4.69
CA ASP A 241 9.23 22.84 -6.10
C ASP A 241 10.65 22.91 -6.70
N LYS A 242 11.70 22.66 -5.89
CA LYS A 242 13.08 22.69 -6.36
C LYS A 242 13.39 21.56 -7.35
N TYR A 243 12.79 20.38 -7.11
CA TYR A 243 12.98 19.19 -7.92
C TYR A 243 11.63 18.68 -8.42
N GLU A 244 11.58 18.19 -9.66
CA GLU A 244 10.38 17.49 -10.19
C GLU A 244 10.19 16.15 -9.49
N ASP A 245 11.30 15.43 -9.26
CA ASP A 245 11.32 14.18 -8.51
C ASP A 245 12.58 14.07 -7.65
N VAL A 246 12.46 13.38 -6.53
CA VAL A 246 13.57 13.04 -5.65
C VAL A 246 13.43 11.56 -5.32
N ARG A 247 14.45 10.78 -5.65
CA ARG A 247 14.49 9.38 -5.24
C ARG A 247 14.46 9.32 -3.71
N GLN A 248 13.60 8.45 -3.20
CA GLN A 248 13.42 8.34 -1.75
C GLN A 248 14.41 7.33 -1.14
N MET A 249 15.62 7.29 -1.70
CA MET A 249 16.65 6.35 -1.25
C MET A 249 18.02 6.98 -1.41
N PHE A 250 18.71 7.13 -0.28
CA PHE A 250 20.15 7.36 -0.27
C PHE A 250 20.88 6.02 -0.42
N SER A 251 21.94 6.04 -1.19
CA SER A 251 22.88 4.94 -1.26
C SER A 251 24.27 5.54 -1.21
N ASP A 252 25.07 5.10 -0.26
CA ASP A 252 26.44 5.59 -0.03
C ASP A 252 26.52 7.14 0.08
N GLY A 253 25.53 7.73 0.78
CA GLY A 253 25.45 9.19 0.96
C GLY A 253 24.97 9.97 -0.26
N LEU A 254 24.49 9.31 -1.31
CA LEU A 254 24.08 9.91 -2.59
C LEU A 254 22.58 9.78 -2.82
N LEU A 255 21.96 10.84 -3.33
CA LEU A 255 20.53 10.92 -3.58
C LEU A 255 20.25 11.37 -5.02
N PRO A 256 19.63 10.55 -5.86
CA PRO A 256 19.20 10.98 -7.19
C PRO A 256 18.08 12.03 -7.13
N ILE A 257 18.22 13.06 -7.96
CA ILE A 257 17.23 14.13 -8.12
C ILE A 257 16.90 14.34 -9.60
N CYS A 258 15.66 14.73 -9.87
CA CYS A 258 15.20 15.12 -11.20
C CYS A 258 14.90 16.62 -11.24
N VAL A 259 15.35 17.28 -12.27
CA VAL A 259 14.97 18.67 -12.56
C VAL A 259 14.39 18.77 -13.97
N LYS A 260 13.45 19.71 -14.16
CA LYS A 260 12.89 20.00 -15.47
C LYS A 260 13.61 21.21 -16.07
N LYS A 261 14.27 21.00 -17.20
CA LYS A 261 14.94 22.05 -17.96
C LYS A 261 14.40 22.06 -19.39
N ASP A 262 13.91 23.21 -19.83
CA ASP A 262 13.33 23.40 -21.16
C ASP A 262 12.25 22.35 -21.51
N GLY A 263 11.39 22.04 -20.53
CA GLY A 263 10.32 21.04 -20.65
C GLY A 263 10.76 19.58 -20.61
N LYS A 264 12.07 19.29 -20.48
CA LYS A 264 12.64 17.94 -20.43
C LYS A 264 13.14 17.60 -19.03
N GLU A 265 12.83 16.41 -18.58
CA GLU A 265 13.34 15.86 -17.33
C GLU A 265 14.80 15.44 -17.50
N THR A 266 15.62 15.83 -16.54
CA THR A 266 17.04 15.50 -16.47
C THR A 266 17.41 15.10 -15.06
N TRP A 267 18.19 14.07 -14.92
CA TRP A 267 18.58 13.51 -13.63
C TRP A 267 20.02 13.86 -13.26
N GLY A 268 20.24 14.05 -11.98
CA GLY A 268 21.53 14.25 -11.34
C GLY A 268 21.57 13.61 -9.96
N ILE A 269 22.64 13.82 -9.23
CA ILE A 269 22.86 13.26 -7.90
C ILE A 269 23.33 14.37 -6.97
N ILE A 270 22.75 14.44 -5.77
CA ILE A 270 23.23 15.26 -4.67
C ILE A 270 23.79 14.38 -3.55
N ASN A 271 24.67 14.93 -2.72
CA ASN A 271 25.18 14.25 -1.54
C ASN A 271 24.28 14.47 -0.31
N ASP A 272 24.69 13.95 0.82
CA ASP A 272 23.99 14.05 2.10
C ASP A 272 24.01 15.46 2.74
N LYS A 273 24.69 16.42 2.10
CA LYS A 273 24.65 17.85 2.42
C LYS A 273 23.79 18.67 1.45
N GLY A 274 23.20 18.01 0.44
CA GLY A 274 22.40 18.67 -0.59
C GLY A 274 23.23 19.34 -1.70
N GLU A 275 24.53 19.03 -1.80
CA GLU A 275 25.44 19.55 -2.84
C GLU A 275 25.37 18.67 -4.08
N GLU A 276 25.38 19.27 -5.27
CA GLU A 276 25.39 18.55 -6.53
C GLU A 276 26.73 17.83 -6.75
N VAL A 277 26.67 16.50 -6.82
CA VAL A 277 27.80 15.64 -7.16
C VAL A 277 27.80 15.33 -8.66
N VAL A 278 26.63 14.94 -9.19
CA VAL A 278 26.41 14.77 -10.63
C VAL A 278 25.39 15.80 -11.08
N LYS A 279 25.81 16.73 -11.97
CA LYS A 279 24.91 17.76 -12.48
C LYS A 279 23.84 17.16 -13.39
N PRO A 280 22.56 17.55 -13.21
CA PRO A 280 21.49 17.12 -14.10
C PRO A 280 21.82 17.43 -15.56
N SER A 281 21.70 16.42 -16.43
CA SER A 281 22.07 16.58 -17.84
C SER A 281 21.12 15.81 -18.76
N LEU A 282 20.97 16.28 -20.02
CA LEU A 282 20.16 15.64 -21.06
C LEU A 282 20.63 14.22 -21.41
N LYS A 283 21.85 13.85 -21.03
CA LYS A 283 22.40 12.49 -21.22
C LYS A 283 21.85 11.49 -20.20
N ILE A 284 21.31 11.98 -19.08
CA ILE A 284 20.80 11.18 -17.99
C ILE A 284 19.31 11.47 -17.85
N LYS A 285 18.48 10.62 -18.40
CA LYS A 285 17.00 10.71 -18.33
C LYS A 285 16.43 9.94 -17.15
N ASN A 286 17.21 9.05 -16.54
CA ASN A 286 16.88 8.37 -15.30
C ASN A 286 18.16 7.85 -14.64
N ILE A 287 18.10 7.66 -13.32
CA ILE A 287 19.16 7.04 -12.53
C ILE A 287 18.56 5.83 -11.83
N GLY A 288 19.20 4.69 -11.93
CA GLY A 288 18.80 3.47 -11.25
C GLY A 288 19.43 3.38 -9.85
N ASN A 289 20.03 2.23 -9.56
CA ASN A 289 20.70 2.03 -8.28
C ASN A 289 22.12 2.64 -8.29
N ILE A 290 22.54 3.01 -7.09
CA ILE A 290 23.88 3.55 -6.80
C ILE A 290 24.60 2.55 -5.90
N CYS A 291 25.86 2.32 -6.14
CA CYS A 291 26.73 1.52 -5.30
C CYS A 291 28.15 2.10 -5.32
N GLY A 292 28.62 2.56 -4.15
CA GLY A 292 29.88 3.29 -4.04
C GLY A 292 29.88 4.55 -4.88
N ASP A 293 30.86 4.67 -5.76
CA ASP A 293 31.02 5.79 -6.67
C ASP A 293 30.40 5.58 -8.07
N LYS A 294 29.57 4.55 -8.25
CA LYS A 294 28.98 4.19 -9.55
C LYS A 294 27.45 4.09 -9.46
N PHE A 295 26.82 4.34 -10.59
CA PHE A 295 25.36 4.26 -10.71
C PHE A 295 24.92 3.85 -12.11
N THR A 296 23.79 3.15 -12.18
CA THR A 296 23.17 2.84 -13.46
C THR A 296 22.37 4.04 -13.95
N TYR A 297 22.45 4.34 -15.25
CA TYR A 297 21.76 5.46 -15.87
C TYR A 297 21.02 5.04 -17.13
N TYR A 298 19.91 5.73 -17.40
CA TYR A 298 19.11 5.60 -18.62
C TYR A 298 19.29 6.84 -19.47
N ASN A 299 19.61 6.69 -20.77
CA ASN A 299 19.80 7.81 -21.70
C ASN A 299 18.57 8.10 -22.59
N GLY A 300 17.52 7.27 -22.50
CA GLY A 300 16.34 7.31 -23.35
C GLY A 300 16.28 6.20 -24.40
N GLU A 301 17.37 5.48 -24.61
CA GLU A 301 17.48 4.34 -25.53
C GLU A 301 17.80 3.05 -24.79
N GLY A 302 18.57 3.13 -23.69
CA GLY A 302 18.93 1.98 -22.89
C GLY A 302 19.58 2.38 -21.57
N TRP A 303 19.90 1.36 -20.75
CA TRP A 303 20.61 1.47 -19.49
C TRP A 303 22.11 1.19 -19.66
N GLY A 304 22.92 1.94 -18.92
CA GLY A 304 24.36 1.80 -18.83
C GLY A 304 24.87 2.08 -17.43
N LEU A 305 26.20 2.06 -17.25
CA LEU A 305 26.90 2.33 -15.99
C LEU A 305 27.75 3.60 -16.12
N MET A 306 27.70 4.44 -15.11
CA MET A 306 28.47 5.69 -15.02
C MET A 306 29.03 5.85 -13.61
N ASN A 307 30.16 6.53 -13.46
CA ASN A 307 30.63 6.93 -12.14
C ASN A 307 30.22 8.36 -11.79
N ILE A 308 30.37 8.75 -10.52
CA ILE A 308 30.00 10.07 -10.02
C ILE A 308 30.85 11.21 -10.62
N LYS A 309 31.96 10.91 -11.29
CA LYS A 309 32.77 11.89 -12.05
C LYS A 309 32.18 12.16 -13.42
N GLY A 310 31.12 11.43 -13.82
CA GLY A 310 30.47 11.56 -15.12
C GLY A 310 31.14 10.74 -16.24
N GLU A 311 32.04 9.82 -15.89
CA GLU A 311 32.67 8.91 -16.85
C GLU A 311 31.75 7.72 -17.13
N THR A 312 31.51 7.44 -18.40
CA THR A 312 30.71 6.28 -18.84
C THR A 312 31.58 5.03 -18.81
N LEU A 313 31.25 4.08 -17.95
CA LEU A 313 31.90 2.77 -17.85
C LEU A 313 31.27 1.79 -18.82
N ILE A 314 29.94 1.68 -18.82
CA ILE A 314 29.19 0.89 -19.79
C ILE A 314 28.25 1.81 -20.54
N ARG A 315 28.31 1.78 -21.87
CA ARG A 315 27.38 2.55 -22.72
C ARG A 315 25.95 2.07 -22.52
N ALA A 316 25.01 3.01 -22.52
CA ALA A 316 23.60 2.69 -22.43
C ALA A 316 23.12 1.89 -23.64
N LYS A 317 22.89 0.59 -23.44
CA LYS A 317 22.47 -0.38 -24.47
C LYS A 317 21.56 -1.49 -23.97
N TYR A 318 21.49 -1.66 -22.65
CA TYR A 318 20.70 -2.72 -22.03
C TYR A 318 19.25 -2.26 -21.86
N GLU A 319 18.29 -3.18 -21.95
CA GLU A 319 16.89 -2.93 -21.64
C GLU A 319 16.74 -2.57 -20.16
N PHE A 320 17.53 -3.20 -19.30
CA PHE A 320 17.72 -2.84 -17.90
C PHE A 320 19.11 -3.26 -17.44
N LEU A 321 19.67 -2.52 -16.51
CA LEU A 321 20.98 -2.82 -15.90
C LEU A 321 20.88 -2.53 -14.40
N TYR A 322 21.18 -3.52 -13.59
CA TYR A 322 21.29 -3.40 -12.15
C TYR A 322 22.76 -3.60 -11.75
N TYR A 323 23.32 -2.63 -11.05
CA TYR A 323 24.68 -2.69 -10.54
C TYR A 323 24.68 -3.30 -9.14
N ASP A 324 25.29 -4.44 -8.98
CA ASP A 324 25.29 -5.22 -7.75
C ASP A 324 26.45 -4.86 -6.79
N GLY A 325 27.34 -3.98 -7.20
CA GLY A 325 28.62 -3.78 -6.53
C GLY A 325 29.61 -4.91 -6.85
N ASP A 326 30.77 -4.88 -6.24
CA ASP A 326 31.81 -5.91 -6.36
C ASP A 326 32.08 -6.38 -7.81
N ASN A 327 31.97 -5.43 -8.78
CA ASN A 327 32.18 -5.67 -10.20
C ASN A 327 31.12 -6.59 -10.87
N MET A 328 29.93 -6.72 -10.28
CA MET A 328 28.83 -7.54 -10.81
C MET A 328 27.63 -6.70 -11.22
N LEU A 329 27.05 -7.03 -12.37
CA LEU A 329 25.84 -6.42 -12.85
C LEU A 329 24.90 -7.48 -13.42
N VAL A 330 23.60 -7.31 -13.14
CA VAL A 330 22.53 -8.05 -13.83
C VAL A 330 22.07 -7.23 -15.02
N ALA A 331 22.30 -7.71 -16.22
CA ALA A 331 21.89 -7.07 -17.47
C ALA A 331 20.71 -7.82 -18.09
N ILE A 332 19.66 -7.08 -18.42
CA ILE A 332 18.52 -7.60 -19.19
C ILE A 332 18.72 -7.19 -20.63
N VAL A 333 18.68 -8.18 -21.51
CA VAL A 333 18.81 -8.04 -22.95
C VAL A 333 17.55 -8.53 -23.67
N LYS A 334 17.24 -7.94 -24.79
CA LYS A 334 16.18 -8.42 -25.65
C LYS A 334 16.64 -9.65 -26.42
N LYS A 335 15.89 -10.74 -26.33
CA LYS A 335 16.16 -11.99 -27.06
C LYS A 335 15.51 -11.96 -28.44
N ASP A 336 14.23 -11.57 -28.48
CA ASP A 336 13.44 -11.41 -29.71
C ASP A 336 12.44 -10.26 -29.56
N SER A 337 11.43 -10.14 -30.43
CA SER A 337 10.48 -9.04 -30.39
C SER A 337 9.74 -8.91 -29.05
N ASP A 338 9.54 -10.04 -28.35
CA ASP A 338 8.61 -10.13 -27.22
C ASP A 338 9.21 -10.79 -25.97
N THR A 339 10.45 -11.27 -26.02
CA THR A 339 11.11 -11.95 -24.90
C THR A 339 12.41 -11.29 -24.49
N PHE A 340 12.72 -11.41 -23.22
CA PHE A 340 13.93 -10.89 -22.59
C PHE A 340 14.69 -12.01 -21.89
N GLU A 341 16.00 -11.84 -21.80
CA GLU A 341 16.89 -12.71 -21.04
C GLU A 341 17.76 -11.87 -20.11
N SER A 342 18.14 -12.48 -18.99
CA SER A 342 19.07 -11.90 -18.03
C SER A 342 20.44 -12.54 -18.18
N LYS A 343 21.49 -11.77 -17.96
CA LYS A 343 22.87 -12.25 -17.87
C LYS A 343 23.68 -11.44 -16.87
N TYR A 344 24.78 -11.99 -16.42
CA TYR A 344 25.72 -11.27 -15.60
C TYR A 344 26.82 -10.66 -16.45
N VAL A 345 27.21 -9.44 -16.14
CA VAL A 345 28.33 -8.74 -16.78
C VAL A 345 29.18 -8.05 -15.72
N ASN A 346 30.46 -7.85 -16.01
CA ASN A 346 31.32 -7.05 -15.15
C ASN A 346 31.28 -5.55 -15.53
N GLU A 347 31.97 -4.70 -14.79
CA GLU A 347 32.06 -3.25 -15.05
C GLU A 347 32.75 -2.88 -16.36
N LYS A 348 33.47 -3.83 -17.01
CA LYS A 348 34.06 -3.68 -18.33
C LYS A 348 33.13 -4.13 -19.45
N ASP A 349 31.89 -4.48 -19.10
CA ASP A 349 30.89 -4.97 -20.05
C ASP A 349 31.21 -6.39 -20.63
N GLU A 350 32.03 -7.18 -19.92
CA GLU A 350 32.32 -8.55 -20.25
C GLU A 350 31.32 -9.48 -19.54
N GLN A 351 30.78 -10.45 -20.28
CA GLN A 351 29.85 -11.43 -19.71
C GLN A 351 30.57 -12.36 -18.75
N ILE A 352 29.92 -12.65 -17.61
CA ILE A 352 30.38 -13.61 -16.61
C ILE A 352 29.57 -14.89 -16.80
N GLY A 353 30.29 -16.02 -17.03
CA GLY A 353 29.67 -17.26 -17.47
C GLY A 353 29.21 -17.21 -18.94
N ASP A 354 28.83 -18.35 -19.47
CA ASP A 354 28.43 -18.49 -20.87
C ASP A 354 26.90 -18.52 -21.06
N GLU A 355 26.15 -18.56 -19.97
CA GLU A 355 24.71 -18.79 -19.97
C GLU A 355 23.90 -17.46 -19.92
N THR A 356 22.69 -17.54 -20.45
CA THR A 356 21.65 -16.57 -20.25
C THR A 356 20.45 -17.21 -19.51
N TYR A 357 19.67 -16.43 -18.81
CA TYR A 357 18.61 -16.91 -17.93
C TYR A 357 17.28 -16.22 -18.26
N VAL A 358 16.18 -16.93 -18.06
CA VAL A 358 14.83 -16.32 -18.11
C VAL A 358 14.71 -15.21 -17.06
N SER A 359 15.33 -15.43 -15.88
CA SER A 359 15.47 -14.41 -14.84
C SER A 359 16.72 -14.69 -13.99
N ALA A 360 17.27 -13.63 -13.42
CA ALA A 360 18.42 -13.70 -12.52
C ALA A 360 18.29 -12.65 -11.42
N THR A 361 18.64 -13.01 -10.17
CA THR A 361 18.70 -12.09 -9.05
C THR A 361 20.10 -11.49 -8.91
N PRO A 362 20.25 -10.29 -8.31
CA PRO A 362 21.55 -9.84 -7.86
C PRO A 362 22.09 -10.72 -6.73
N PHE A 363 23.41 -10.82 -6.63
CA PHE A 363 24.09 -11.52 -5.53
C PHE A 363 23.87 -10.82 -4.18
N THR A 364 23.83 -9.50 -4.18
CA THR A 364 23.58 -8.69 -2.96
C THR A 364 22.15 -8.81 -2.41
N MET A 365 21.23 -9.45 -3.16
CA MET A 365 19.89 -9.72 -2.66
C MET A 365 19.89 -10.64 -1.44
N PHE A 366 20.92 -11.48 -1.30
CA PHE A 366 21.03 -12.48 -0.25
C PHE A 366 22.28 -12.28 0.60
N ASP A 367 23.38 -12.90 0.21
CA ASP A 367 24.63 -12.96 0.97
C ASP A 367 25.83 -12.32 0.25
N GLY A 368 25.64 -11.90 -0.98
CA GLY A 368 26.69 -11.35 -1.84
C GLY A 368 27.55 -12.41 -2.55
N GLU A 369 27.30 -13.69 -2.31
CA GLU A 369 28.08 -14.80 -2.86
C GLU A 369 27.24 -15.71 -3.78
N HIS A 370 25.93 -15.73 -3.58
CA HIS A 370 25.00 -16.59 -4.30
C HIS A 370 23.87 -15.80 -4.96
N ALA A 371 23.41 -16.28 -6.11
CA ALA A 371 22.24 -15.75 -6.81
C ALA A 371 21.30 -16.87 -7.24
N ILE A 372 20.02 -16.52 -7.37
CA ILE A 372 18.99 -17.41 -7.90
C ILE A 372 18.78 -17.07 -9.36
N VAL A 373 18.85 -18.09 -10.20
CA VAL A 373 18.61 -17.96 -11.64
C VAL A 373 17.51 -18.91 -12.10
N LYS A 374 16.86 -18.55 -13.18
CA LYS A 374 15.92 -19.42 -13.89
C LYS A 374 16.46 -19.71 -15.29
N PRO A 375 17.19 -20.82 -15.48
CA PRO A 375 17.79 -21.16 -16.77
C PRO A 375 16.77 -21.41 -17.88
N ASN A 376 15.59 -21.89 -17.51
CA ASN A 376 14.47 -22.15 -18.41
C ASN A 376 13.14 -21.98 -17.68
N ASP A 377 12.02 -22.09 -18.37
CA ASP A 377 10.67 -21.87 -17.77
C ASP A 377 10.25 -22.90 -16.71
N LYS A 378 11.04 -23.95 -16.48
CA LYS A 378 10.64 -25.07 -15.63
C LYS A 378 11.28 -25.09 -14.26
N ILE A 379 12.56 -24.73 -14.17
CA ILE A 379 13.34 -24.90 -12.94
C ILE A 379 14.13 -23.65 -12.59
N TYR A 380 14.42 -23.51 -11.31
CA TYR A 380 15.36 -22.55 -10.75
C TYR A 380 16.68 -23.25 -10.38
N SER A 381 17.76 -22.49 -10.35
CA SER A 381 19.07 -22.92 -9.89
C SER A 381 19.69 -21.86 -9.00
N ILE A 382 20.61 -22.26 -8.15
CA ILE A 382 21.44 -21.36 -7.34
C ILE A 382 22.84 -21.38 -7.92
N ILE A 383 23.43 -20.21 -8.12
CA ILE A 383 24.75 -20.05 -8.71
C ILE A 383 25.68 -19.25 -7.80
N THR A 384 26.99 -19.47 -7.97
CA THR A 384 28.08 -18.73 -7.34
C THR A 384 28.54 -17.56 -8.22
N LEU A 385 29.44 -16.70 -7.70
CA LEU A 385 29.95 -15.50 -8.39
C LEU A 385 30.62 -15.77 -9.75
N ASP A 386 31.10 -16.97 -10.00
CA ASP A 386 31.66 -17.40 -11.30
C ASP A 386 30.59 -17.96 -12.26
N ALA A 387 29.31 -17.82 -11.90
CA ALA A 387 28.13 -18.34 -12.60
C ALA A 387 28.06 -19.89 -12.62
N SER A 388 28.81 -20.60 -11.77
CA SER A 388 28.71 -22.05 -11.62
C SER A 388 27.46 -22.43 -10.81
N VAL A 389 26.70 -23.42 -11.30
CA VAL A 389 25.56 -23.97 -10.60
C VAL A 389 26.03 -24.80 -9.40
N ILE A 390 25.41 -24.57 -8.24
CA ILE A 390 25.63 -25.38 -7.04
C ILE A 390 25.28 -26.83 -7.34
N ALA A 391 26.20 -27.74 -7.04
CA ALA A 391 26.03 -29.17 -7.31
C ALA A 391 25.02 -29.81 -6.34
N GLY A 392 24.23 -30.78 -6.84
CA GLY A 392 23.34 -31.58 -5.99
C GLY A 392 22.04 -30.90 -5.57
N LEU A 393 21.67 -29.81 -6.26
CA LEU A 393 20.35 -29.17 -6.03
C LEU A 393 19.23 -30.16 -6.41
N PRO A 394 18.10 -30.15 -5.65
CA PRO A 394 16.87 -30.78 -6.11
C PRO A 394 16.29 -30.07 -7.33
N ASP A 395 15.29 -30.66 -7.96
CA ASP A 395 14.50 -29.97 -8.99
C ASP A 395 13.66 -28.86 -8.36
N ILE A 396 14.12 -27.62 -8.44
CA ILE A 396 13.42 -26.47 -7.85
C ILE A 396 12.45 -25.90 -8.89
N VAL A 397 11.18 -26.24 -8.75
CA VAL A 397 10.11 -25.77 -9.66
C VAL A 397 9.58 -24.38 -9.22
N ASN A 398 9.45 -24.15 -7.94
CA ASN A 398 9.10 -22.87 -7.36
C ASN A 398 10.08 -22.48 -6.25
N ILE A 399 10.30 -21.16 -6.11
CA ILE A 399 11.12 -20.59 -5.06
C ILE A 399 10.46 -19.31 -4.56
N SER A 400 10.65 -18.98 -3.29
CA SER A 400 10.10 -17.76 -2.71
C SER A 400 11.18 -16.98 -1.99
N THR A 401 11.17 -15.67 -2.21
CA THR A 401 12.01 -14.70 -1.48
C THR A 401 11.17 -13.82 -0.56
N TYR A 402 9.94 -14.26 -0.25
CA TYR A 402 9.02 -13.50 0.58
C TYR A 402 9.51 -13.43 2.03
N GLU A 403 9.64 -12.22 2.54
CA GLU A 403 10.22 -11.93 3.86
C GLU A 403 9.18 -11.56 4.93
N GLY A 404 7.89 -11.58 4.60
CA GLY A 404 6.81 -11.08 5.46
C GLY A 404 6.24 -9.76 4.93
N GLU A 405 5.39 -9.14 5.72
CA GLU A 405 4.70 -7.90 5.36
C GLU A 405 5.62 -6.68 5.56
N ASP A 406 5.57 -5.71 4.66
CA ASP A 406 6.38 -4.49 4.73
C ASP A 406 5.84 -3.46 5.73
N TYR A 407 4.60 -3.60 6.15
CA TYR A 407 3.93 -2.72 7.09
C TYR A 407 3.04 -3.53 8.00
N ILE A 408 3.30 -3.46 9.30
CA ILE A 408 2.55 -4.17 10.33
C ILE A 408 1.60 -3.19 10.98
N GLU A 409 0.31 -3.49 10.90
CA GLU A 409 -0.73 -2.71 11.56
C GLU A 409 -1.07 -3.24 12.93
N SER A 410 -1.52 -2.32 13.78
CA SER A 410 -2.18 -2.70 15.01
C SER A 410 -3.50 -3.39 14.68
N ASP A 411 -3.62 -4.68 15.02
CA ASP A 411 -4.84 -5.46 14.77
C ASP A 411 -5.82 -5.29 15.93
N PHE A 412 -6.25 -4.06 16.19
CA PHE A 412 -7.40 -3.88 17.06
C PHE A 412 -8.36 -2.87 16.48
N VAL A 413 -9.52 -3.37 16.10
CA VAL A 413 -10.73 -2.57 16.02
C VAL A 413 -11.41 -2.71 17.37
N ASP A 414 -11.34 -1.69 18.21
CA ASP A 414 -12.23 -1.63 19.35
C ASP A 414 -13.65 -1.38 18.84
N LEU A 415 -14.36 -2.47 18.54
CA LEU A 415 -15.72 -2.42 18.01
C LEU A 415 -16.66 -1.69 18.96
N LYS A 416 -16.38 -1.74 20.27
CA LYS A 416 -17.17 -1.01 21.25
C LYS A 416 -16.95 0.48 21.10
N LYS A 417 -15.69 0.91 21.01
CA LYS A 417 -15.32 2.30 20.74
C LYS A 417 -15.84 2.78 19.39
N LEU A 418 -15.75 1.94 18.34
CA LEU A 418 -16.30 2.24 17.02
C LEU A 418 -17.79 2.60 17.09
N VAL A 419 -18.57 1.80 17.83
CA VAL A 419 -20.01 2.06 18.04
C VAL A 419 -20.25 3.29 18.90
N GLU A 420 -19.41 3.53 19.93
CA GLU A 420 -19.47 4.74 20.77
C GLU A 420 -19.16 6.01 19.96
N ASP A 421 -18.16 5.95 19.09
CA ASP A 421 -17.78 7.06 18.20
C ASP A 421 -18.89 7.43 17.21
N CYS A 422 -19.74 6.48 16.84
CA CYS A 422 -20.94 6.75 16.02
C CYS A 422 -21.99 7.58 16.77
N LYS A 423 -21.87 7.76 18.08
CA LYS A 423 -22.79 8.57 18.93
C LYS A 423 -24.26 8.28 18.67
N ILE A 424 -24.60 6.99 18.57
CA ILE A 424 -25.99 6.56 18.29
C ILE A 424 -26.85 6.80 19.53
N THR A 425 -27.86 7.61 19.35
CA THR A 425 -28.86 7.97 20.39
C THR A 425 -30.27 7.88 19.82
N LYS A 426 -31.30 8.01 20.67
CA LYS A 426 -32.70 8.13 20.20
C LYS A 426 -32.90 9.34 19.28
N ASP A 427 -32.09 10.39 19.43
CA ASP A 427 -32.25 11.66 18.73
C ASP A 427 -31.46 11.71 17.40
N GLY A 428 -30.49 10.77 17.16
CA GLY A 428 -29.70 10.80 15.95
C GLY A 428 -28.43 9.97 15.99
N MET A 429 -27.49 10.27 15.08
CA MET A 429 -26.22 9.59 14.89
C MET A 429 -25.10 10.61 14.58
N PHE A 430 -23.87 10.37 15.04
CA PHE A 430 -22.70 11.25 14.88
C PHE A 430 -22.89 12.70 15.37
N GLY A 431 -23.85 12.93 16.26
CA GLY A 431 -24.23 14.26 16.72
C GLY A 431 -25.23 14.98 15.82
N PHE A 432 -25.64 14.39 14.71
CA PHE A 432 -26.72 14.86 13.86
C PHE A 432 -28.07 14.39 14.41
N SER A 433 -29.02 15.29 14.50
CA SER A 433 -30.38 15.01 14.99
C SER A 433 -31.34 14.72 13.84
N PHE A 434 -32.33 13.86 14.04
CA PHE A 434 -33.42 13.64 13.08
C PHE A 434 -34.19 14.92 12.74
N ASN A 435 -34.08 15.96 13.57
CA ASN A 435 -34.70 17.25 13.32
C ASN A 435 -33.78 18.22 12.56
N LEU A 436 -32.58 17.77 12.15
CA LEU A 436 -31.61 18.60 11.45
C LEU A 436 -32.14 19.00 10.07
N LYS A 437 -32.16 20.29 9.78
CA LYS A 437 -32.55 20.80 8.47
C LYS A 437 -31.44 20.56 7.46
N VAL A 438 -31.81 20.26 6.21
CA VAL A 438 -30.85 20.02 5.10
C VAL A 438 -29.82 21.14 4.99
N ALA A 439 -30.23 22.40 5.05
CA ALA A 439 -29.31 23.54 4.95
C ALA A 439 -28.26 23.58 6.07
N ASP A 440 -28.61 23.12 7.27
CA ASP A 440 -27.69 23.10 8.41
C ASP A 440 -26.78 21.87 8.34
N ALA A 441 -27.27 20.75 7.81
CA ALA A 441 -26.44 19.58 7.50
C ALA A 441 -25.36 19.91 6.48
N ILE A 442 -25.71 20.56 5.37
CA ILE A 442 -24.77 21.00 4.33
C ILE A 442 -23.72 21.96 4.93
N LYS A 443 -24.11 22.93 5.74
CA LYS A 443 -23.17 23.84 6.41
C LYS A 443 -22.21 23.11 7.33
N ALA A 444 -22.69 22.12 8.08
CA ALA A 444 -21.88 21.33 8.98
C ALA A 444 -20.84 20.50 8.21
N GLN A 445 -21.21 19.90 7.07
CA GLN A 445 -20.32 19.16 6.21
C GLN A 445 -19.24 20.04 5.57
N VAL A 446 -19.65 21.18 5.01
CA VAL A 446 -18.71 22.14 4.41
C VAL A 446 -17.71 22.65 5.46
N LYS A 447 -18.15 22.90 6.68
CA LYS A 447 -17.28 23.28 7.81
C LYS A 447 -16.30 22.18 8.18
N ALA A 448 -16.71 20.92 8.08
CA ALA A 448 -15.85 19.76 8.30
C ALA A 448 -14.87 19.49 7.14
N GLY A 449 -14.97 20.23 6.03
CA GLY A 449 -14.11 20.06 4.86
C GLY A 449 -14.62 19.03 3.87
N ASN A 450 -15.83 18.53 4.04
CA ASN A 450 -16.46 17.59 3.12
C ASN A 450 -17.22 18.37 2.05
N ALA A 451 -17.13 17.93 0.80
CA ALA A 451 -17.99 18.44 -0.26
C ALA A 451 -19.31 17.68 -0.22
N PRO A 452 -20.48 18.36 -0.30
CA PRO A 452 -21.76 17.68 -0.45
C PRO A 452 -21.71 16.84 -1.73
N SER A 453 -22.06 15.56 -1.63
CA SER A 453 -22.22 14.71 -2.81
C SER A 453 -23.54 15.06 -3.50
N ASN A 454 -23.48 15.38 -4.79
CA ASN A 454 -24.63 15.81 -5.58
C ASN A 454 -25.21 14.70 -6.45
N GLU A 455 -24.79 13.47 -6.29
CA GLU A 455 -25.01 12.43 -7.30
C GLU A 455 -26.27 11.58 -7.12
N SER A 456 -27.05 11.81 -6.07
CA SER A 456 -28.28 11.04 -5.84
C SER A 456 -29.57 11.69 -6.36
N HIS A 457 -29.48 12.57 -7.34
CA HIS A 457 -30.70 13.00 -8.05
C HIS A 457 -31.19 11.88 -8.96
N LYS A 458 -32.13 11.09 -8.51
CA LYS A 458 -32.89 10.25 -9.44
C LYS A 458 -33.62 11.16 -10.42
N ALA A 459 -33.09 11.21 -11.64
CA ALA A 459 -33.78 11.83 -12.77
C ALA A 459 -35.14 11.14 -12.96
N GLY A 460 -36.24 11.82 -12.69
CA GLY A 460 -37.56 11.28 -12.99
C GLY A 460 -38.73 11.98 -12.35
N ASP A 461 -38.56 12.55 -11.16
CA ASP A 461 -39.62 13.34 -10.52
C ASP A 461 -39.13 14.76 -10.24
N PRO A 462 -39.61 15.78 -10.96
CA PRO A 462 -39.17 17.17 -10.77
C PRO A 462 -39.56 17.78 -9.41
N TYR A 463 -40.31 17.06 -8.57
CA TYR A 463 -40.88 17.63 -7.36
C TYR A 463 -40.47 16.93 -6.06
N TRP A 464 -39.88 15.74 -6.14
CA TRP A 464 -39.43 14.97 -4.97
C TRP A 464 -38.01 14.51 -5.17
N TYR A 465 -37.15 14.82 -4.22
CA TYR A 465 -35.76 14.42 -4.21
C TYR A 465 -35.46 13.67 -2.93
N ASP A 466 -34.81 12.52 -3.05
CA ASP A 466 -34.04 11.93 -1.98
C ASP A 466 -32.69 12.64 -1.99
N TYR A 467 -32.42 13.39 -0.95
CA TYR A 467 -31.12 14.05 -0.79
C TYR A 467 -30.26 13.24 0.16
N THR A 468 -29.11 12.85 -0.34
CA THR A 468 -28.14 12.08 0.44
C THR A 468 -26.88 12.90 0.59
N ASP A 469 -26.46 13.12 1.83
CA ASP A 469 -25.16 13.69 2.15
C ASP A 469 -24.22 12.58 2.60
N GLU A 470 -23.09 12.42 1.94
CA GLU A 470 -22.09 11.44 2.27
C GLU A 470 -20.95 12.08 3.06
N ILE A 471 -20.54 11.43 4.14
CA ILE A 471 -19.37 11.79 4.92
C ILE A 471 -18.43 10.58 4.94
N TRP A 472 -17.26 10.73 4.33
CA TRP A 472 -16.22 9.73 4.43
C TRP A 472 -15.58 9.78 5.80
N MET A 473 -15.65 8.65 6.51
CA MET A 473 -15.08 8.51 7.85
C MET A 473 -14.04 7.41 7.84
N VAL A 474 -12.85 7.74 8.36
CA VAL A 474 -11.83 6.75 8.66
C VAL A 474 -11.87 6.50 10.15
N GLN A 475 -12.26 5.30 10.55
CA GLN A 475 -12.31 4.90 11.94
C GLN A 475 -10.93 4.49 12.44
N LYS A 476 -10.61 4.87 13.67
CA LYS A 476 -9.29 4.61 14.29
C LYS A 476 -9.45 3.84 15.60
N PRO A 477 -8.53 2.93 15.88
CA PRO A 477 -7.36 2.51 15.10
C PRO A 477 -7.87 1.63 14.00
N ALA A 478 -7.99 1.98 12.89
CA ALA A 478 -8.46 1.09 11.91
C ALA A 478 -8.31 1.60 10.59
N SER A 479 -8.06 0.80 9.89
CA SER A 479 -8.18 0.67 8.52
C SER A 479 -9.61 0.48 8.02
N THR A 480 -10.60 0.76 8.84
CA THR A 480 -12.01 0.66 8.46
C THR A 480 -12.44 1.92 7.76
N SER A 481 -12.79 1.79 6.49
CA SER A 481 -13.44 2.83 5.73
C SER A 481 -14.95 2.79 5.99
N SER A 482 -15.55 3.92 6.36
CA SER A 482 -17.00 4.02 6.52
C SER A 482 -17.54 5.21 5.75
N ILE A 483 -18.74 5.02 5.18
CA ILE A 483 -19.51 6.06 4.53
C ILE A 483 -20.73 6.32 5.41
N PHE A 484 -20.92 7.58 5.79
CA PHE A 484 -22.07 8.00 6.54
C PHE A 484 -22.96 8.89 5.68
N GLU A 485 -24.22 8.54 5.58
CA GLU A 485 -25.21 9.22 4.75
C GLU A 485 -26.39 9.68 5.57
N MET A 486 -26.93 10.84 5.23
CA MET A 486 -28.19 11.36 5.77
C MET A 486 -29.23 11.42 4.66
N HIS A 487 -30.28 10.60 4.77
CA HIS A 487 -31.31 10.50 3.75
C HIS A 487 -32.50 11.39 4.07
N TYR A 488 -32.72 12.39 3.24
CA TYR A 488 -33.81 13.33 3.33
C TYR A 488 -34.84 13.09 2.23
N SER A 489 -36.10 13.26 2.56
CA SER A 489 -37.17 13.38 1.56
C SER A 489 -37.95 14.66 1.72
N GLY A 490 -38.39 15.24 0.61
CA GLY A 490 -39.16 16.48 0.61
C GLY A 490 -39.29 17.09 -0.77
N LYS A 491 -39.93 18.23 -0.84
CA LYS A 491 -40.16 18.95 -2.09
C LYS A 491 -39.12 20.05 -2.29
N LEU A 492 -38.30 19.91 -3.34
CA LEU A 492 -37.40 20.96 -3.79
C LEU A 492 -38.20 22.11 -4.42
N THR A 493 -38.04 23.32 -3.90
CA THR A 493 -38.73 24.51 -4.41
C THR A 493 -37.83 25.30 -5.36
N LYS A 494 -36.54 25.40 -5.02
CA LYS A 494 -35.57 26.18 -5.78
C LYS A 494 -34.18 25.63 -5.56
N GLU A 495 -33.42 25.57 -6.64
CA GLU A 495 -31.99 25.20 -6.62
C GLU A 495 -31.19 26.29 -7.34
N THR A 496 -30.09 26.69 -6.74
CA THR A 496 -29.10 27.59 -7.36
C THR A 496 -27.84 26.84 -7.68
N PHE A 497 -27.29 27.08 -8.86
CA PHE A 497 -26.12 26.37 -9.36
C PHE A 497 -25.00 27.34 -9.73
N ARG A 498 -23.78 26.86 -9.63
CA ARG A 498 -22.65 27.35 -10.41
C ARG A 498 -22.25 26.30 -11.45
N THR A 499 -21.89 26.72 -12.64
CA THR A 499 -21.35 25.81 -13.65
C THR A 499 -19.85 25.66 -13.45
N LYS A 500 -19.36 24.43 -13.38
CA LYS A 500 -17.93 24.09 -13.38
C LYS A 500 -17.66 23.27 -14.63
N ARG A 501 -16.63 23.67 -15.37
CA ARG A 501 -16.15 22.89 -16.51
C ARG A 501 -15.26 21.76 -16.00
N ILE A 502 -15.57 20.54 -16.42
CA ILE A 502 -14.82 19.34 -16.09
C ILE A 502 -14.23 18.82 -17.38
N ILE A 503 -12.93 18.57 -17.38
CA ILE A 503 -12.22 18.00 -18.53
C ILE A 503 -12.33 16.48 -18.42
N ASP A 504 -12.98 15.85 -19.39
CA ASP A 504 -13.20 14.42 -19.41
C ASP A 504 -11.93 13.67 -19.85
N TYR A 505 -11.28 14.14 -20.89
CA TYR A 505 -9.98 13.61 -21.33
C TYR A 505 -9.26 14.57 -22.28
N THR A 506 -7.94 14.36 -22.43
CA THR A 506 -7.07 15.17 -23.28
C THR A 506 -6.28 14.28 -24.25
N ILE A 507 -6.12 14.76 -25.49
CA ILE A 507 -5.21 14.17 -26.48
C ILE A 507 -4.37 15.29 -27.08
N GLY A 508 -3.08 15.36 -26.72
CA GLY A 508 -2.23 16.48 -27.08
C GLY A 508 -2.78 17.80 -26.55
N ASP A 509 -2.98 18.78 -27.45
CA ASP A 509 -3.56 20.09 -27.12
C ASP A 509 -5.10 20.10 -27.14
N TRP A 510 -5.72 18.98 -27.50
CA TRP A 510 -7.18 18.85 -27.57
C TRP A 510 -7.73 18.24 -26.29
N TYR A 511 -8.84 18.80 -25.79
CA TYR A 511 -9.54 18.26 -24.63
C TYR A 511 -11.05 18.27 -24.87
N TRP A 512 -11.73 17.26 -24.33
CA TRP A 512 -13.17 17.18 -24.23
C TRP A 512 -13.60 17.54 -22.84
N TYR A 513 -14.69 18.25 -22.73
CA TYR A 513 -15.21 18.70 -21.44
C TYR A 513 -16.72 18.65 -21.43
N HIS A 514 -17.27 18.56 -20.25
CA HIS A 514 -18.68 18.87 -19.99
C HIS A 514 -18.79 19.93 -18.89
N ASP A 515 -19.91 20.68 -18.93
CA ASP A 515 -20.19 21.66 -17.90
C ASP A 515 -21.09 21.02 -16.85
N LYS A 516 -20.55 20.77 -15.65
CA LYS A 516 -21.28 20.22 -14.49
C LYS A 516 -21.92 21.36 -13.70
N LYS A 517 -23.21 21.24 -13.44
CA LYS A 517 -23.91 22.15 -12.52
C LYS A 517 -23.64 21.70 -11.09
N ILE A 518 -22.95 22.53 -10.34
CA ILE A 518 -22.68 22.31 -8.92
C ILE A 518 -23.67 23.12 -8.12
N PRO A 519 -24.54 22.48 -7.31
CA PRO A 519 -25.49 23.21 -6.48
C PRO A 519 -24.77 24.12 -5.50
N THR A 520 -25.26 25.34 -5.39
CA THR A 520 -24.74 26.36 -4.46
C THR A 520 -25.76 26.75 -3.39
N GLY A 521 -27.00 26.35 -3.57
CA GLY A 521 -28.06 26.56 -2.59
C GLY A 521 -29.31 25.79 -2.94
N TYR A 522 -30.07 25.45 -1.91
CA TYR A 522 -31.31 24.68 -2.00
C TYR A 522 -32.39 25.36 -1.18
N VAL A 523 -33.60 25.37 -1.71
CA VAL A 523 -34.80 25.77 -0.98
C VAL A 523 -35.76 24.60 -1.05
N TYR A 524 -36.02 23.97 0.09
CA TYR A 524 -36.89 22.81 0.21
C TYR A 524 -38.14 23.17 1.00
N ASN A 525 -39.29 22.64 0.56
CA ASN A 525 -40.54 22.67 1.32
C ASN A 525 -40.76 21.31 1.99
N SER A 526 -40.99 21.33 3.29
CA SER A 526 -41.37 20.13 4.06
C SER A 526 -40.38 18.99 3.99
N VAL A 527 -39.07 19.30 3.88
CA VAL A 527 -38.02 18.30 3.86
C VAL A 527 -37.73 17.81 5.26
N SER A 528 -37.74 16.51 5.44
CA SER A 528 -37.39 15.83 6.69
C SER A 528 -36.30 14.79 6.49
N LEU A 529 -35.46 14.61 7.50
CA LEU A 529 -34.52 13.53 7.56
C LEU A 529 -35.26 12.23 7.88
N ASN A 530 -35.22 11.27 6.97
CA ASN A 530 -35.89 9.99 7.14
C ASN A 530 -35.06 9.02 7.96
N TYR A 531 -33.81 8.82 7.56
CA TYR A 531 -32.91 7.90 8.24
C TYR A 531 -31.45 8.28 8.00
N PHE A 532 -30.61 7.77 8.87
CA PHE A 532 -29.16 7.72 8.70
C PHE A 532 -28.77 6.37 8.11
N GLN A 533 -27.80 6.36 7.24
CA GLN A 533 -27.16 5.15 6.76
C GLN A 533 -25.67 5.20 7.03
N LEU A 534 -25.12 4.11 7.55
CA LEU A 534 -23.71 3.93 7.78
C LEU A 534 -23.28 2.65 7.10
N GLN A 535 -22.24 2.74 6.28
CA GLN A 535 -21.68 1.60 5.59
C GLN A 535 -20.24 1.39 6.08
N PHE A 536 -19.90 0.17 6.43
CA PHE A 536 -18.53 -0.28 6.68
C PHE A 536 -18.15 -1.21 5.57
N SER A 537 -17.09 -0.85 4.82
CA SER A 537 -16.60 -1.67 3.72
C SER A 537 -15.33 -2.39 4.14
N ASN A 538 -15.26 -3.68 3.83
CA ASN A 538 -14.03 -4.43 3.87
C ASN A 538 -13.39 -4.36 2.48
N ASP A 539 -12.63 -3.33 2.25
CA ASP A 539 -11.85 -3.09 1.03
C ASP A 539 -10.36 -3.48 1.21
N GLY A 540 -10.10 -4.40 2.13
CA GLY A 540 -8.75 -4.77 2.54
C GLY A 540 -8.15 -3.85 3.62
N ARG A 541 -8.95 -2.95 4.21
CA ARG A 541 -8.53 -1.98 5.24
C ARG A 541 -9.13 -2.28 6.60
N MET A 542 -10.05 -3.22 6.69
CA MET A 542 -10.71 -3.58 7.92
C MET A 542 -10.13 -4.87 8.46
N HIS A 543 -9.56 -4.80 9.66
CA HIS A 543 -9.19 -5.97 10.43
C HIS A 543 -10.41 -6.47 11.21
N GLY A 544 -10.62 -7.74 11.22
CA GLY A 544 -11.76 -8.36 11.86
C GLY A 544 -12.91 -8.66 10.89
N LYS A 545 -13.87 -9.41 11.40
CA LYS A 545 -14.98 -9.90 10.59
C LYS A 545 -16.09 -8.88 10.53
N LEU A 546 -16.59 -8.59 9.34
CA LEU A 546 -17.78 -7.75 9.14
C LEU A 546 -18.97 -8.21 10.00
N ARG A 547 -19.06 -9.51 10.28
CA ARG A 547 -20.06 -10.09 11.18
C ARG A 547 -19.93 -9.59 12.62
N ASP A 548 -18.72 -9.36 13.10
CA ASP A 548 -18.49 -8.82 14.45
C ASP A 548 -18.93 -7.36 14.53
N VAL A 549 -18.71 -6.60 13.43
CA VAL A 549 -19.26 -5.24 13.28
C VAL A 549 -20.78 -5.28 13.33
N LEU A 550 -21.43 -6.12 12.50
CA LEU A 550 -22.88 -6.29 12.51
C LEU A 550 -23.39 -6.62 13.93
N ASN A 551 -22.82 -7.63 14.57
CA ASN A 551 -23.24 -8.09 15.90
C ASN A 551 -23.06 -7.01 16.97
N THR A 552 -22.02 -6.21 16.90
CA THR A 552 -21.77 -5.10 17.85
C THR A 552 -22.83 -4.01 17.71
N PHE A 553 -23.19 -3.64 16.46
CA PHE A 553 -24.28 -2.70 16.21
C PHE A 553 -25.64 -3.28 16.60
N VAL A 554 -25.90 -4.57 16.36
CA VAL A 554 -27.10 -5.25 16.85
C VAL A 554 -27.18 -5.15 18.38
N GLY A 555 -26.09 -5.38 19.08
CA GLY A 555 -26.01 -5.23 20.55
C GLY A 555 -26.34 -3.81 20.99
N LYS A 556 -25.81 -2.80 20.31
CA LYS A 556 -26.12 -1.38 20.60
C LYS A 556 -27.59 -1.06 20.44
N PHE A 557 -28.20 -1.40 19.30
CA PHE A 557 -29.61 -1.09 19.04
C PHE A 557 -30.55 -1.95 19.89
N LYS A 558 -30.16 -3.18 20.27
CA LYS A 558 -30.90 -3.99 21.23
C LYS A 558 -31.03 -3.33 22.60
N SER A 559 -30.06 -2.51 23.01
CA SER A 559 -30.16 -1.71 24.24
C SER A 559 -31.17 -0.55 24.12
N MET A 560 -31.59 -0.20 22.91
CA MET A 560 -32.53 0.89 22.61
C MET A 560 -33.92 0.40 22.20
N GLY A 561 -34.12 -0.90 22.00
CA GLY A 561 -35.39 -1.42 21.49
C GLY A 561 -35.49 -2.95 21.50
N LYS A 562 -36.40 -3.49 20.67
CA LYS A 562 -36.65 -4.93 20.57
C LYS A 562 -36.32 -5.43 19.18
N ILE A 563 -35.69 -6.61 19.12
CA ILE A 563 -35.46 -7.33 17.88
C ILE A 563 -36.80 -7.79 17.30
N VAL A 564 -37.10 -7.38 16.07
CA VAL A 564 -38.28 -7.80 15.31
C VAL A 564 -37.94 -9.04 14.49
N LYS A 565 -36.78 -9.02 13.81
CA LYS A 565 -36.26 -10.14 13.02
C LYS A 565 -34.74 -10.16 13.11
N GLN A 566 -34.17 -11.34 13.07
CA GLN A 566 -32.71 -11.52 13.02
C GLN A 566 -32.35 -12.85 12.36
N ASN A 567 -31.28 -12.87 11.57
CA ASN A 567 -30.62 -14.05 11.08
C ASN A 567 -29.07 -13.83 11.10
N ASN A 568 -28.30 -14.71 10.47
CA ASN A 568 -26.83 -14.62 10.47
C ASN A 568 -26.26 -13.40 9.71
N GLY A 569 -27.02 -12.82 8.78
CA GLY A 569 -26.55 -11.73 7.93
C GLY A 569 -27.34 -10.42 8.07
N ALA A 570 -28.40 -10.40 8.88
CA ALA A 570 -29.21 -9.18 9.04
C ALA A 570 -30.00 -9.14 10.36
N ALA A 571 -30.36 -7.93 10.79
CA ALA A 571 -31.24 -7.72 11.93
C ALA A 571 -32.14 -6.49 11.72
N VAL A 572 -33.36 -6.58 12.22
CA VAL A 572 -34.31 -5.47 12.30
C VAL A 572 -34.70 -5.27 13.76
N ILE A 573 -34.52 -4.06 14.25
CA ILE A 573 -34.82 -3.67 15.63
C ILE A 573 -35.79 -2.49 15.59
N SER A 574 -36.92 -2.61 16.30
CA SER A 574 -37.81 -1.50 16.56
C SER A 574 -37.38 -0.81 17.86
N THR A 575 -37.02 0.46 17.78
CA THR A 575 -36.56 1.22 18.95
C THR A 575 -37.74 1.73 19.77
N ASN A 576 -37.49 1.99 21.04
CA ASN A 576 -38.56 2.40 21.98
C ASN A 576 -39.19 3.78 21.65
N ASP A 577 -38.53 4.57 20.82
CA ASP A 577 -38.99 5.85 20.32
C ASP A 577 -39.69 5.77 18.94
N GLY A 578 -40.03 4.55 18.50
CA GLY A 578 -40.80 4.31 17.28
C GLY A 578 -40.02 4.34 15.98
N LYS A 579 -38.69 4.39 16.04
CA LYS A 579 -37.81 4.28 14.86
C LYS A 579 -37.42 2.83 14.59
N THR A 580 -36.81 2.59 13.44
CA THR A 580 -36.32 1.27 13.06
C THR A 580 -34.82 1.33 12.79
N ALA A 581 -34.07 0.38 13.34
CA ALA A 581 -32.72 0.09 12.92
C ALA A 581 -32.75 -1.17 12.06
N PHE A 582 -32.30 -1.06 10.83
CA PHE A 582 -32.12 -2.16 9.90
C PHE A 582 -30.66 -2.31 9.56
N MET A 583 -30.09 -3.46 9.82
CA MET A 583 -28.67 -3.74 9.62
C MET A 583 -28.52 -5.03 8.82
N TYR A 584 -27.62 -5.03 7.85
CA TYR A 584 -27.40 -6.21 7.04
C TYR A 584 -25.98 -6.27 6.47
N MET A 585 -25.54 -7.48 6.14
CA MET A 585 -24.29 -7.76 5.43
C MET A 585 -24.55 -7.90 3.93
N GLU A 586 -23.72 -7.27 3.13
CA GLU A 586 -23.51 -7.57 1.71
C GLU A 586 -22.05 -8.00 1.52
N LYS A 587 -21.69 -8.57 0.36
CA LYS A 587 -20.40 -9.25 0.10
C LYS A 587 -19.18 -8.67 0.83
N LYS A 588 -18.92 -7.38 0.77
CA LYS A 588 -17.74 -6.76 1.39
C LYS A 588 -18.11 -5.59 2.29
N LYS A 589 -19.34 -5.51 2.74
CA LYS A 589 -19.80 -4.40 3.58
C LYS A 589 -20.89 -4.79 4.57
N VAL A 590 -20.97 -4.01 5.65
CA VAL A 590 -22.10 -3.96 6.58
C VAL A 590 -22.79 -2.62 6.41
N VAL A 591 -24.09 -2.65 6.24
CA VAL A 591 -24.94 -1.46 6.14
C VAL A 591 -25.82 -1.37 7.38
N ILE A 592 -25.85 -0.19 8.00
CA ILE A 592 -26.67 0.12 9.17
C ILE A 592 -27.56 1.31 8.79
N MET A 593 -28.86 1.11 8.77
CA MET A 593 -29.86 2.15 8.54
C MET A 593 -30.62 2.41 9.84
N TYR A 594 -30.78 3.67 10.23
CA TYR A 594 -31.48 4.03 11.47
C TYR A 594 -32.38 5.25 11.26
N GLY A 595 -33.68 5.09 11.51
CA GLY A 595 -34.65 6.16 11.38
C GLY A 595 -36.05 5.69 11.04
N ASN A 596 -36.77 6.48 10.23
CA ASN A 596 -38.12 6.21 9.77
C ASN A 596 -38.11 5.33 8.52
N LEU A 597 -37.91 4.02 8.70
CA LEU A 597 -37.84 3.04 7.61
C LEU A 597 -39.19 2.36 7.31
N GLY A 598 -40.28 2.90 7.80
CA GLY A 598 -41.62 2.29 7.68
C GLY A 598 -41.84 1.18 8.71
N ASP A 599 -42.78 0.28 8.40
CA ASP A 599 -43.11 -0.84 9.28
C ASP A 599 -42.00 -1.88 9.34
N ALA A 600 -41.32 -1.99 10.49
CA ALA A 600 -40.22 -2.89 10.74
C ALA A 600 -40.55 -4.37 10.43
N SER A 601 -41.83 -4.76 10.60
CA SER A 601 -42.28 -6.14 10.32
C SER A 601 -42.27 -6.50 8.82
N LYS A 602 -42.31 -5.50 7.95
CA LYS A 602 -42.32 -5.68 6.49
C LYS A 602 -40.92 -5.76 5.88
N LEU A 603 -39.88 -5.38 6.61
CA LEU A 603 -38.50 -5.44 6.10
C LEU A 603 -38.09 -6.91 5.89
N VAL A 604 -37.59 -7.22 4.69
CA VAL A 604 -37.19 -8.57 4.30
C VAL A 604 -35.74 -8.79 4.63
N ILE A 605 -35.42 -9.82 5.43
CA ILE A 605 -34.05 -10.15 5.81
C ILE A 605 -33.56 -11.49 5.23
N ASP A 606 -34.46 -12.32 4.67
CA ASP A 606 -34.11 -13.69 4.24
C ASP A 606 -33.04 -13.74 3.14
N LYS A 607 -32.96 -12.71 2.30
CA LYS A 607 -31.93 -12.58 1.27
C LYS A 607 -30.51 -12.43 1.81
N TYR A 608 -30.35 -12.11 3.10
CA TYR A 608 -29.04 -11.89 3.73
C TYR A 608 -28.58 -13.07 4.60
N LYS A 609 -29.42 -14.09 4.81
CA LYS A 609 -29.13 -15.18 5.75
C LYS A 609 -27.88 -16.00 5.42
N ASP A 610 -27.54 -16.09 4.13
CA ASP A 610 -26.45 -16.91 3.59
C ASP A 610 -25.27 -16.05 3.09
N VAL A 611 -25.21 -14.79 3.48
CA VAL A 611 -24.08 -13.94 3.13
C VAL A 611 -22.84 -14.47 3.84
N VAL A 612 -21.91 -14.99 3.04
CA VAL A 612 -20.61 -15.46 3.49
C VAL A 612 -19.66 -14.26 3.45
N GLU A 613 -18.92 -14.06 4.54
CA GLU A 613 -17.77 -13.17 4.51
C GLU A 613 -16.75 -13.79 3.57
N ASP A 614 -16.36 -13.06 2.53
CA ASP A 614 -15.14 -13.38 1.83
C ASP A 614 -14.00 -13.16 2.84
N GLY A 615 -13.49 -14.27 3.39
CA GLY A 615 -12.46 -14.27 4.44
C GLY A 615 -11.08 -13.87 3.93
N GLU A 616 -11.04 -13.14 2.81
CA GLU A 616 -9.80 -12.76 2.17
C GLU A 616 -9.49 -11.30 2.41
N ASN A 617 -8.29 -11.14 2.96
CA ASN A 617 -7.43 -9.98 2.91
C ASN A 617 -7.72 -8.85 3.88
N THR A 618 -7.05 -9.03 4.94
CA THR A 618 -6.81 -8.09 6.01
C THR A 618 -5.55 -7.26 5.81
N CYS A 619 -5.03 -7.13 4.61
CA CYS A 619 -3.86 -6.28 4.37
C CYS A 619 -4.29 -4.89 3.93
N ILE A 620 -3.78 -3.88 4.59
CA ILE A 620 -3.87 -2.51 4.07
C ILE A 620 -3.17 -2.46 2.74
N SER A 621 -3.92 -2.13 1.72
CA SER A 621 -3.30 -1.70 0.48
C SER A 621 -2.62 -0.35 0.72
N TYR A 622 -1.38 -0.20 0.26
CA TYR A 622 -0.69 1.10 0.19
C TYR A 622 -1.53 2.22 -0.47
N GLY A 623 -2.58 1.88 -1.20
CA GLY A 623 -3.58 2.80 -1.70
C GLY A 623 -4.25 3.65 -0.61
N TYR A 624 -4.38 3.12 0.60
CA TYR A 624 -4.93 3.90 1.72
C TYR A 624 -3.97 4.98 2.22
N LEU A 625 -2.70 4.65 2.37
CA LEU A 625 -1.69 5.65 2.72
C LEU A 625 -1.64 6.76 1.66
N ASN A 626 -1.85 6.43 0.38
CA ASN A 626 -1.94 7.40 -0.70
C ASN A 626 -3.26 8.19 -0.68
N SER A 627 -4.37 7.63 -0.20
CA SER A 627 -5.64 8.36 -0.07
C SER A 627 -5.63 9.39 1.07
N LEU A 628 -4.77 9.20 2.06
CA LEU A 628 -4.54 10.20 3.12
C LEU A 628 -3.72 11.39 2.62
N PHE A 629 -3.03 11.21 1.49
CA PHE A 629 -2.25 12.25 0.82
C PHE A 629 -2.83 12.46 -0.57
N PRO A 630 -3.54 13.58 -0.83
CA PRO A 630 -4.06 13.85 -2.16
C PRO A 630 -2.92 13.80 -3.16
N ASP A 631 -3.18 13.12 -4.28
CA ASP A 631 -2.28 12.84 -5.37
C ASP A 631 -1.29 13.97 -5.65
N ARG A 632 -0.01 13.62 -5.60
CA ARG A 632 1.07 14.47 -6.10
C ARG A 632 0.97 14.71 -7.61
N ASN A 633 0.15 13.92 -8.32
CA ASN A 633 0.04 13.91 -9.77
C ASN A 633 -1.10 14.76 -10.35
N ASN A 634 -1.89 15.45 -9.55
CA ASN A 634 -2.91 16.38 -10.06
C ASN A 634 -2.36 17.77 -10.41
N ASN A 635 -1.15 17.85 -10.95
CA ASN A 635 -0.62 19.07 -11.60
C ASN A 635 -0.74 19.03 -13.13
N GLY A 636 -1.71 18.38 -13.65
CA GLY A 636 -2.08 18.42 -15.07
C GLY A 636 -3.58 18.23 -15.17
N GLY A 637 -4.31 19.30 -14.99
CA GLY A 637 -5.69 19.54 -15.35
C GLY A 637 -6.57 18.31 -15.54
N GLY A 638 -7.33 17.95 -14.55
CA GLY A 638 -8.42 17.00 -14.67
C GLY A 638 -8.76 16.40 -13.32
N ASN A 639 -9.74 16.99 -12.62
CA ASN A 639 -10.49 16.21 -11.65
C ASN A 639 -11.22 15.12 -12.43
N TYR A 640 -10.66 13.92 -12.44
CA TYR A 640 -11.45 12.76 -12.75
C TYR A 640 -12.34 12.52 -11.53
N ASP A 641 -13.60 12.93 -11.63
CA ASP A 641 -14.62 12.30 -10.80
C ASP A 641 -14.50 10.80 -11.11
N THR A 642 -14.18 10.01 -10.12
CA THR A 642 -14.30 8.56 -10.24
C THR A 642 -15.78 8.28 -10.37
N GLU A 643 -16.28 8.25 -11.61
CA GLU A 643 -17.47 7.47 -11.90
C GLU A 643 -17.21 6.06 -11.36
N GLU A 644 -18.20 5.51 -10.69
CA GLU A 644 -18.25 4.07 -10.40
C GLU A 644 -17.82 3.34 -11.66
N VAL A 645 -16.58 2.91 -11.69
CA VAL A 645 -16.21 1.83 -12.58
C VAL A 645 -16.98 0.66 -12.00
N ASP A 646 -18.06 0.29 -12.69
CA ASP A 646 -18.64 -1.03 -12.56
C ASP A 646 -17.47 -1.99 -12.36
N THR A 647 -17.37 -2.52 -11.17
CA THR A 647 -16.41 -3.56 -10.87
C THR A 647 -16.82 -4.75 -11.70
N VAL A 648 -16.36 -4.77 -12.94
CA VAL A 648 -16.20 -6.03 -13.65
C VAL A 648 -15.34 -6.85 -12.70
N ALA A 649 -15.94 -7.91 -12.20
CA ALA A 649 -15.30 -8.90 -11.39
C ALA A 649 -13.94 -9.20 -12.01
N VAL A 650 -12.88 -8.67 -11.42
CA VAL A 650 -11.55 -9.20 -11.65
C VAL A 650 -11.58 -10.51 -10.90
N ASP A 651 -11.80 -11.59 -11.66
CA ASP A 651 -11.52 -12.92 -11.18
C ASP A 651 -10.18 -12.87 -10.45
N THR A 652 -10.23 -13.20 -9.20
CA THR A 652 -9.09 -13.45 -8.35
C THR A 652 -8.19 -14.46 -9.06
N VAL A 653 -7.21 -13.95 -9.77
CA VAL A 653 -6.07 -14.76 -10.12
C VAL A 653 -5.28 -14.87 -8.83
N ALA A 654 -5.32 -16.08 -8.28
CA ALA A 654 -4.51 -16.48 -7.16
C ALA A 654 -3.10 -15.92 -7.31
N ALA A 655 -2.64 -15.31 -6.22
CA ALA A 655 -1.27 -14.91 -6.07
C ALA A 655 -0.33 -16.07 -6.37
N TYR A 656 0.62 -15.83 -7.19
CA TYR A 656 1.87 -16.54 -7.20
C TYR A 656 2.94 -15.63 -6.61
#